data_2f5b74ebd297449c48cf007eec84ab0a
#
_entry.id   2f5b74ebd297449c48cf007eec84ab0a
#
_cell.length_a   1.000
_cell.length_b   1.000
_cell.length_c   1.000
_cell.angle_alpha   90.00
_cell.angle_beta   90.00
_cell.angle_gamma   90.00
#
_symmetry.space_group_name_H-M   'P 1'
#
loop_
_entity.id
_entity.type
_entity.pdbx_description
1 polymer ?
#
loop_
_entity_poly.entity_id
_entity_poly.type
_entity_poly.pdbx_seq_one_letter_code
_entity_poly.pdbx_strand_id
1 'polypeptide(L)'
;MGVVWLAEDTRLNRKVALKTVKGSDAETTEGRQRLMREARAAAALNHPHIATVHDVLDIEGNVVVVFEHVEGETLSARIGRGSMTVAEVVEVAWQLADALAAAHAQGIIHRDLKPSNVILGSEMRVKVLDFGIARMVPAGADMSASVSGTIGGGLVGTPGYAAPEQYLSRNVDGRADLYALGVMIFEMIAGRRPFPSNDAVALATSVLRDEAPKLSDTGLAVPPPLEKLVARLLERDASKRPASGDDVLVELSPLRDNESSPLARRTVALRRRVPRSTKMAAVTVLAVAIAMMAWLQQNARRLGPEAPVIAVLPLTNVSGDAANDYLGAGLAESLITSLAAVPRVTVLSRTAVDETRQQYPDRARFVQALDATYVVEGSVQAVSDRLRVTLNLVRQDASVAWGQTVEGPARDLFTLQSELASLLNDAIADQTPSSARVQPAALPTTSEAAQIAYWKGRALVDRRDIAGNPQAAIREFEAAIAADPNFAMGHAGLAEAQWAMYSNTNDKSWADRAMQSTAAAVTLEPDRPAVRYSAGLTMFRSGRFEDARQELTRAIELQPTSEEATRLLGRVLMRQGRIDEGMEHFRKALAIRPNSITVHTEMGLALYYASRYKEALDAFEKAIALAPNSSSALTQAGAASQMAGDPKKALDFYEKATAIQPRAETFSSMGTIYYDQGEFQKAANAYEAALLIRPLGAITHRNLGDAYRRLGRSDAARRAYREAVVRQQAELAVSPGDARALARLAVYQAKAGDDAAAGRSLAAAEKIAPRDEQVLLRAGVVHALAGRADQALDALQRAIAGGISPRTIETEEDFAGLRPLPQFAALVSTRTEVKR
;
A
#
# COMPACT_ATOMS: atom_id res chain seq x y z
N MET A 1 -2.19 -14.58 5.37
CA MET A 1 -1.94 -15.80 6.15
C MET A 1 -2.29 -17.01 5.30
N GLY A 2 -1.46 -18.05 5.28
CA GLY A 2 -1.71 -19.27 4.51
C GLY A 2 -2.77 -20.16 5.17
N VAL A 3 -3.37 -21.04 4.37
CA VAL A 3 -4.23 -22.13 4.90
C VAL A 3 -3.32 -23.23 5.44
N VAL A 4 -3.66 -23.77 6.61
CA VAL A 4 -2.97 -24.89 7.20
C VAL A 4 -3.88 -26.12 7.07
N TRP A 5 -3.34 -27.20 6.52
CA TRP A 5 -4.05 -28.44 6.29
C TRP A 5 -3.47 -29.53 7.19
N LEU A 6 -4.32 -30.31 7.83
CA LEU A 6 -3.91 -31.56 8.44
C LEU A 6 -3.78 -32.62 7.32
N ALA A 7 -2.61 -33.26 7.22
CA ALA A 7 -2.32 -34.29 6.25
C ALA A 7 -1.61 -35.48 6.91
N GLU A 8 -1.49 -36.58 6.20
CA GLU A 8 -0.76 -37.78 6.60
C GLU A 8 0.43 -38.01 5.66
N ASP A 9 1.62 -38.04 6.24
CA ASP A 9 2.84 -38.48 5.53
C ASP A 9 2.77 -40.00 5.41
N THR A 10 2.30 -40.49 4.26
CA THR A 10 2.10 -41.93 3.99
C THR A 10 3.40 -42.73 3.92
N ARG A 11 4.56 -42.07 3.75
CA ARG A 11 5.88 -42.74 3.75
C ARG A 11 6.39 -43.05 5.14
N LEU A 12 6.11 -42.15 6.08
CA LEU A 12 6.55 -42.23 7.47
C LEU A 12 5.41 -42.55 8.45
N ASN A 13 4.18 -42.71 7.94
CA ASN A 13 2.96 -43.02 8.71
C ASN A 13 2.77 -42.10 9.93
N ARG A 14 2.80 -40.77 9.66
CA ARG A 14 2.65 -39.73 10.70
C ARG A 14 1.78 -38.59 10.20
N LYS A 15 1.05 -37.97 11.14
CA LYS A 15 0.30 -36.74 10.89
C LYS A 15 1.27 -35.56 10.75
N VAL A 16 1.01 -34.69 9.80
CA VAL A 16 1.78 -33.47 9.52
C VAL A 16 0.84 -32.30 9.29
N ALA A 17 1.32 -31.08 9.54
CA ALA A 17 0.61 -29.85 9.18
C ALA A 17 1.25 -29.25 7.93
N LEU A 18 0.48 -29.09 6.86
CA LEU A 18 0.92 -28.48 5.62
C LEU A 18 0.50 -27.02 5.60
N LYS A 19 1.44 -26.11 5.48
CA LYS A 19 1.19 -24.69 5.38
C LYS A 19 1.65 -24.15 4.04
N THR A 20 0.71 -23.65 3.22
CA THR A 20 1.05 -22.91 2.01
C THR A 20 1.54 -21.52 2.39
N VAL A 21 2.76 -21.17 1.97
CA VAL A 21 3.29 -19.84 2.15
C VAL A 21 2.72 -18.96 1.02
N LYS A 22 1.82 -18.03 1.40
CA LYS A 22 1.23 -17.04 0.50
C LYS A 22 1.91 -15.69 0.71
N GLY A 23 2.46 -15.11 -0.35
CA GLY A 23 3.06 -13.78 -0.33
C GLY A 23 3.66 -13.43 -1.68
N SER A 24 3.86 -12.14 -1.96
CA SER A 24 4.48 -11.65 -3.20
C SER A 24 5.85 -12.29 -3.49
N ASP A 25 6.56 -12.69 -2.44
CA ASP A 25 7.86 -13.36 -2.54
C ASP A 25 7.74 -14.83 -2.96
N ALA A 26 6.58 -15.48 -2.75
CA ALA A 26 6.35 -16.86 -3.21
C ALA A 26 6.12 -16.97 -4.73
N GLU A 27 5.82 -15.85 -5.39
CA GLU A 27 5.44 -15.82 -6.81
C GLU A 27 6.62 -15.58 -7.75
N THR A 28 7.72 -15.02 -7.25
CA THR A 28 8.95 -14.85 -8.04
C THR A 28 9.91 -16.02 -7.80
N THR A 29 10.69 -16.40 -8.82
CA THR A 29 11.71 -17.46 -8.68
C THR A 29 12.74 -17.11 -7.60
N GLU A 30 13.16 -15.84 -7.52
CA GLU A 30 14.05 -15.34 -6.44
C GLU A 30 13.36 -15.36 -5.08
N GLY A 31 12.11 -14.92 -5.01
CA GLY A 31 11.32 -14.95 -3.78
C GLY A 31 11.07 -16.36 -3.29
N ARG A 32 10.78 -17.32 -4.21
CA ARG A 32 10.67 -18.74 -3.88
C ARG A 32 11.99 -19.34 -3.41
N GLN A 33 13.10 -19.06 -4.10
CA GLN A 33 14.43 -19.51 -3.66
C GLN A 33 14.82 -18.91 -2.33
N ARG A 34 14.42 -17.68 -2.08
CA ARG A 34 14.60 -17.00 -0.80
C ARG A 34 13.74 -17.67 0.28
N LEU A 35 12.44 -17.85 0.04
CA LEU A 35 11.53 -18.58 0.94
C LEU A 35 12.00 -20.00 1.23
N MET A 36 12.48 -20.71 0.21
CA MET A 36 13.08 -22.06 0.37
C MET A 36 14.35 -22.03 1.22
N ARG A 37 15.19 -21.00 1.09
CA ARG A 37 16.37 -20.80 1.96
C ARG A 37 15.98 -20.47 3.39
N GLU A 38 14.99 -19.57 3.56
CA GLU A 38 14.46 -19.18 4.87
C GLU A 38 13.78 -20.36 5.58
N ALA A 39 12.95 -21.11 4.84
CA ALA A 39 12.31 -22.31 5.38
C ALA A 39 13.34 -23.42 5.73
N ARG A 40 14.43 -23.55 4.94
CA ARG A 40 15.53 -24.46 5.29
C ARG A 40 16.32 -23.97 6.50
N ALA A 41 16.50 -22.66 6.68
CA ALA A 41 17.11 -22.11 7.88
C ALA A 41 16.22 -22.38 9.10
N ALA A 42 14.89 -22.18 8.99
CA ALA A 42 13.95 -22.56 10.03
C ALA A 42 13.92 -24.07 10.30
N ALA A 43 14.12 -24.91 9.26
CA ALA A 43 14.22 -26.37 9.41
C ALA A 43 15.49 -26.82 10.16
N ALA A 44 16.51 -25.97 10.25
CA ALA A 44 17.69 -26.24 11.08
C ALA A 44 17.42 -26.06 12.58
N LEU A 45 16.32 -25.37 12.95
CA LEU A 45 15.89 -25.24 14.33
C LEU A 45 15.27 -26.56 14.81
N ASN A 46 16.02 -27.26 15.63
CA ASN A 46 15.52 -28.45 16.34
C ASN A 46 15.50 -28.16 17.83
N HIS A 47 14.31 -27.88 18.38
CA HIS A 47 14.16 -27.46 19.77
C HIS A 47 12.84 -27.99 20.36
N PRO A 48 12.80 -28.43 21.62
CA PRO A 48 11.59 -29.01 22.22
C PRO A 48 10.39 -28.08 22.21
N HIS A 49 10.61 -26.76 22.24
CA HIS A 49 9.58 -25.72 22.30
C HIS A 49 9.36 -25.00 20.96
N ILE A 50 9.93 -25.49 19.85
CA ILE A 50 9.69 -24.99 18.50
C ILE A 50 9.07 -26.10 17.66
N ALA A 51 8.07 -25.78 16.85
CA ALA A 51 7.50 -26.76 15.91
C ALA A 51 8.51 -27.11 14.81
N THR A 52 8.82 -28.39 14.67
CA THR A 52 9.83 -28.88 13.72
C THR A 52 9.32 -28.72 12.29
N VAL A 53 10.15 -28.14 11.42
CA VAL A 53 9.92 -28.18 9.98
C VAL A 53 10.47 -29.50 9.45
N HIS A 54 9.61 -30.35 8.92
CA HIS A 54 9.98 -31.67 8.41
C HIS A 54 10.46 -31.62 6.98
N ASP A 55 9.85 -30.77 6.15
CA ASP A 55 10.21 -30.64 4.75
C ASP A 55 9.70 -29.30 4.18
N VAL A 56 10.26 -28.91 3.04
CA VAL A 56 9.84 -27.74 2.29
C VAL A 56 9.67 -28.17 0.84
N LEU A 57 8.43 -28.24 0.39
CA LEU A 57 8.04 -28.72 -0.92
C LEU A 57 7.70 -27.56 -1.84
N ASP A 58 8.09 -27.65 -3.09
CA ASP A 58 7.56 -26.84 -4.16
C ASP A 58 6.51 -27.68 -4.89
N ILE A 59 5.24 -27.38 -4.67
CA ILE A 59 4.12 -28.07 -5.28
C ILE A 59 3.44 -27.10 -6.25
N GLU A 60 3.60 -27.34 -7.55
CA GLU A 60 2.98 -26.51 -8.60
C GLU A 60 3.32 -25.02 -8.45
N GLY A 61 4.55 -24.69 -8.07
CA GLY A 61 5.00 -23.32 -7.86
C GLY A 61 4.57 -22.68 -6.52
N ASN A 62 3.95 -23.46 -5.63
CA ASN A 62 3.63 -23.02 -4.26
C ASN A 62 4.65 -23.62 -3.29
N VAL A 63 5.24 -22.79 -2.46
CA VAL A 63 6.08 -23.28 -1.36
C VAL A 63 5.15 -23.77 -0.26
N VAL A 64 5.21 -25.07 -0.01
CA VAL A 64 4.47 -25.73 1.05
C VAL A 64 5.47 -26.17 2.13
N VAL A 65 5.32 -25.65 3.32
CA VAL A 65 6.14 -26.05 4.46
C VAL A 65 5.42 -27.14 5.23
N VAL A 66 6.11 -28.25 5.47
CA VAL A 66 5.61 -29.41 6.19
C VAL A 66 6.10 -29.32 7.64
N PHE A 67 5.18 -29.07 8.56
CA PHE A 67 5.46 -29.01 9.99
C PHE A 67 5.06 -30.28 10.72
N GLU A 68 5.66 -30.51 11.90
CA GLU A 68 5.11 -31.46 12.84
C GLU A 68 3.66 -31.10 13.17
N HIS A 69 2.80 -32.10 13.27
CA HIS A 69 1.43 -31.91 13.79
C HIS A 69 1.50 -31.86 15.31
N VAL A 70 1.21 -30.69 15.89
CA VAL A 70 1.20 -30.48 17.35
C VAL A 70 -0.22 -30.62 17.86
N GLU A 71 -0.44 -31.64 18.76
CA GLU A 71 -1.74 -31.80 19.42
C GLU A 71 -1.83 -30.88 20.63
N GLY A 72 -2.93 -30.10 20.72
CA GLY A 72 -3.17 -29.15 21.81
C GLY A 72 -4.10 -28.02 21.41
N GLU A 73 -4.21 -27.03 22.27
CA GLU A 73 -4.96 -25.81 22.03
C GLU A 73 -4.02 -24.61 21.87
N THR A 74 -4.46 -23.57 21.18
CA THR A 74 -3.67 -22.34 21.10
C THR A 74 -3.65 -21.62 22.46
N LEU A 75 -2.53 -20.96 22.79
CA LEU A 75 -2.44 -20.11 23.99
C LEU A 75 -3.52 -19.02 23.98
N SER A 76 -3.92 -18.53 22.80
CA SER A 76 -5.04 -17.59 22.65
C SER A 76 -6.37 -18.20 23.15
N ALA A 77 -6.65 -19.45 22.81
CA ALA A 77 -7.84 -20.16 23.30
C ALA A 77 -7.79 -20.39 24.82
N ARG A 78 -6.59 -20.69 25.36
CA ARG A 78 -6.39 -20.84 26.80
C ARG A 78 -6.65 -19.54 27.58
N ILE A 79 -6.09 -18.41 27.08
CA ILE A 79 -6.31 -17.07 27.68
C ILE A 79 -7.79 -16.70 27.61
N GLY A 80 -8.48 -16.98 26.49
CA GLY A 80 -9.89 -16.70 26.32
C GLY A 80 -10.82 -17.39 27.32
N ARG A 81 -10.34 -18.42 28.04
CA ARG A 81 -11.08 -19.09 29.13
C ARG A 81 -10.89 -18.44 30.51
N GLY A 82 -10.02 -17.45 30.59
CA GLY A 82 -9.72 -16.70 31.81
C GLY A 82 -8.22 -16.61 32.08
N SER A 83 -7.86 -15.76 33.06
CA SER A 83 -6.47 -15.59 33.50
C SER A 83 -5.82 -16.90 33.95
N MET A 84 -4.53 -16.99 33.72
CA MET A 84 -3.70 -18.12 34.12
C MET A 84 -3.13 -17.88 35.53
N THR A 85 -2.82 -18.94 36.23
CA THR A 85 -2.09 -18.84 37.53
C THR A 85 -0.66 -18.36 37.26
N VAL A 86 -0.04 -17.73 38.27
CA VAL A 86 1.37 -17.29 38.15
C VAL A 86 2.30 -18.45 37.80
N ALA A 87 2.08 -19.63 38.40
CA ALA A 87 2.86 -20.84 38.10
C ALA A 87 2.75 -21.25 36.60
N GLU A 88 1.52 -21.32 36.08
CA GLU A 88 1.29 -21.64 34.66
C GLU A 88 1.97 -20.59 33.76
N VAL A 89 1.89 -19.30 34.12
CA VAL A 89 2.50 -18.22 33.34
C VAL A 89 4.02 -18.29 33.34
N VAL A 90 4.64 -18.53 34.50
CA VAL A 90 6.09 -18.68 34.64
C VAL A 90 6.59 -19.87 33.81
N GLU A 91 5.90 -21.01 33.88
CA GLU A 91 6.26 -22.21 33.09
C GLU A 91 6.16 -21.95 31.58
N VAL A 92 5.07 -21.35 31.11
CA VAL A 92 4.89 -21.00 29.68
C VAL A 92 5.92 -19.96 29.26
N ALA A 93 6.14 -18.91 30.06
CA ALA A 93 7.09 -17.85 29.76
C ALA A 93 8.53 -18.37 29.67
N TRP A 94 8.90 -19.29 30.55
CA TRP A 94 10.22 -19.94 30.57
C TRP A 94 10.44 -20.71 29.25
N GLN A 95 9.48 -21.57 28.86
CA GLN A 95 9.55 -22.36 27.62
C GLN A 95 9.57 -21.47 26.37
N LEU A 96 8.85 -20.33 26.36
CA LEU A 96 8.91 -19.35 25.28
C LEU A 96 10.27 -18.66 25.21
N ALA A 97 10.83 -18.24 26.35
CA ALA A 97 12.15 -17.62 26.39
C ALA A 97 13.25 -18.59 25.92
N ASP A 98 13.16 -19.89 26.27
CA ASP A 98 14.06 -20.93 25.81
C ASP A 98 14.01 -21.14 24.29
N ALA A 99 12.79 -21.16 23.73
CA ALA A 99 12.59 -21.19 22.27
C ALA A 99 13.20 -19.97 21.56
N LEU A 100 12.99 -18.78 22.13
CA LEU A 100 13.52 -17.54 21.56
C LEU A 100 15.04 -17.46 21.65
N ALA A 101 15.63 -17.87 22.77
CA ALA A 101 17.09 -17.95 22.95
C ALA A 101 17.73 -18.84 21.88
N ALA A 102 17.17 -20.05 21.69
CA ALA A 102 17.66 -20.99 20.68
C ALA A 102 17.55 -20.44 19.24
N ALA A 103 16.45 -19.77 18.89
CA ALA A 103 16.27 -19.17 17.57
C ALA A 103 17.19 -17.96 17.33
N HIS A 104 17.29 -17.06 18.31
CA HIS A 104 18.14 -15.87 18.23
C HIS A 104 19.63 -16.20 18.14
N ALA A 105 20.09 -17.27 18.84
CA ALA A 105 21.45 -17.77 18.72
C ALA A 105 21.82 -18.20 17.29
N GLN A 106 20.83 -18.58 16.46
CA GLN A 106 21.00 -18.88 15.05
C GLN A 106 20.66 -17.70 14.11
N GLY A 107 20.46 -16.51 14.66
CA GLY A 107 20.14 -15.30 13.90
C GLY A 107 18.71 -15.26 13.35
N ILE A 108 17.82 -16.12 13.87
CA ILE A 108 16.42 -16.21 13.43
C ILE A 108 15.52 -15.44 14.40
N ILE A 109 14.80 -14.43 13.90
CA ILE A 109 13.87 -13.60 14.67
C ILE A 109 12.44 -13.93 14.24
N HIS A 110 11.52 -14.09 15.20
CA HIS A 110 10.13 -14.51 14.93
C HIS A 110 9.30 -13.38 14.28
N ARG A 111 9.39 -12.17 14.80
CA ARG A 111 8.73 -10.92 14.33
C ARG A 111 7.20 -10.87 14.38
N ASP A 112 6.50 -11.98 14.62
CA ASP A 112 5.03 -12.05 14.79
C ASP A 112 4.67 -13.01 15.94
N LEU A 113 5.41 -12.92 17.05
CA LEU A 113 5.12 -13.72 18.24
C LEU A 113 3.81 -13.24 18.88
N LYS A 114 2.88 -14.19 19.10
CA LYS A 114 1.56 -13.92 19.67
C LYS A 114 0.90 -15.21 20.15
N PRO A 115 -0.12 -15.15 21.02
CA PRO A 115 -0.76 -16.34 21.58
C PRO A 115 -1.37 -17.28 20.54
N SER A 116 -1.79 -16.83 19.37
CA SER A 116 -2.31 -17.70 18.30
C SER A 116 -1.22 -18.51 17.59
N ASN A 117 0.05 -18.12 17.73
CA ASN A 117 1.21 -18.82 17.16
C ASN A 117 1.89 -19.74 18.20
N VAL A 118 1.24 -20.00 19.33
CA VAL A 118 1.73 -20.87 20.40
C VAL A 118 0.70 -21.95 20.70
N ILE A 119 1.08 -23.21 20.64
CA ILE A 119 0.25 -24.35 21.04
C ILE A 119 0.68 -24.85 22.42
N LEU A 120 -0.30 -25.10 23.27
CA LEU A 120 -0.15 -25.76 24.53
C LEU A 120 -0.60 -27.23 24.40
N GLY A 121 0.34 -28.12 24.45
CA GLY A 121 0.11 -29.57 24.49
C GLY A 121 -0.18 -30.07 25.88
N SER A 122 -0.11 -31.41 26.06
CA SER A 122 -0.23 -32.03 27.35
C SER A 122 0.82 -31.51 28.34
N GLU A 123 0.47 -31.40 29.62
CA GLU A 123 1.35 -30.91 30.70
C GLU A 123 1.92 -29.50 30.47
N MET A 124 1.15 -28.61 29.83
CA MET A 124 1.54 -27.24 29.51
C MET A 124 2.80 -27.12 28.62
N ARG A 125 3.10 -28.15 27.85
CA ARG A 125 4.24 -28.12 26.91
C ARG A 125 4.00 -27.14 25.78
N VAL A 126 4.87 -26.15 25.66
CA VAL A 126 4.80 -25.11 24.63
C VAL A 126 5.42 -25.60 23.32
N LYS A 127 4.76 -25.30 22.23
CA LYS A 127 5.31 -25.34 20.86
C LYS A 127 5.02 -24.01 20.14
N VAL A 128 6.08 -23.30 19.80
CA VAL A 128 6.00 -22.07 19.01
C VAL A 128 5.95 -22.43 17.53
N LEU A 129 4.96 -21.89 16.83
CA LEU A 129 4.73 -22.06 15.38
C LEU A 129 5.33 -20.88 14.61
N ASP A 130 5.61 -21.10 13.33
CA ASP A 130 5.81 -20.03 12.33
C ASP A 130 7.00 -19.10 12.54
N PHE A 131 8.16 -19.60 12.99
CA PHE A 131 9.38 -18.80 13.03
C PHE A 131 9.73 -18.25 11.62
N GLY A 132 9.62 -16.94 11.46
CA GLY A 132 10.30 -16.11 10.47
C GLY A 132 10.24 -16.49 8.97
N ILE A 133 9.47 -17.50 8.55
CA ILE A 133 9.48 -18.08 7.18
C ILE A 133 9.14 -17.07 6.06
N ALA A 134 8.75 -15.85 6.39
CA ALA A 134 8.30 -14.88 5.38
C ALA A 134 9.13 -13.58 5.32
N ARG A 135 10.17 -13.35 6.13
CA ARG A 135 10.76 -12.00 6.25
C ARG A 135 12.17 -11.92 6.88
N MET A 136 13.21 -12.32 6.16
CA MET A 136 14.58 -11.96 6.53
C MET A 136 15.16 -10.88 5.61
N VAL A 137 15.55 -9.72 6.19
CA VAL A 137 16.42 -8.74 5.55
C VAL A 137 17.86 -9.19 5.82
N PRO A 138 18.78 -9.26 4.83
CA PRO A 138 20.17 -9.64 5.06
C PRO A 138 20.85 -8.69 6.05
N ALA A 139 21.49 -9.22 7.07
CA ALA A 139 22.45 -8.48 7.90
C ALA A 139 23.66 -8.13 7.01
N GLY A 140 23.85 -6.84 6.70
CA GLY A 140 25.04 -6.36 5.96
C GLY A 140 24.78 -5.54 4.71
N ALA A 141 23.54 -5.24 4.31
CA ALA A 141 23.30 -4.27 3.24
C ALA A 141 23.35 -2.85 3.78
N ASP A 142 24.27 -2.05 3.22
CA ASP A 142 24.46 -0.64 3.54
C ASP A 142 23.14 0.14 3.34
N MET A 143 22.51 0.56 4.44
CA MET A 143 21.16 1.16 4.50
C MET A 143 21.09 2.61 4.01
N SER A 144 22.19 3.16 3.45
CA SER A 144 22.20 4.53 2.91
C SER A 144 21.59 4.66 1.50
N ALA A 145 21.36 3.55 0.79
CA ALA A 145 20.89 3.55 -0.61
C ALA A 145 19.43 3.14 -0.79
N SER A 146 18.70 2.70 0.26
CA SER A 146 17.33 2.13 0.12
C SER A 146 16.19 2.94 0.76
N VAL A 147 16.41 4.23 1.07
CA VAL A 147 15.36 5.09 1.68
C VAL A 147 14.37 5.67 0.66
N SER A 148 14.57 5.41 -0.64
CA SER A 148 13.71 5.99 -1.69
C SER A 148 12.81 5.01 -2.46
N GLY A 149 12.75 3.73 -2.13
CA GLY A 149 12.19 2.78 -3.09
C GLY A 149 11.33 1.63 -2.57
N THR A 150 10.71 1.69 -1.38
CA THR A 150 9.62 0.72 -1.11
C THR A 150 8.70 1.22 0.01
N ILE A 151 7.75 2.07 -0.33
CA ILE A 151 6.57 2.35 0.49
C ILE A 151 5.59 1.18 0.26
N GLY A 152 5.89 0.02 0.84
CA GLY A 152 5.10 -1.20 0.74
C GLY A 152 5.25 -2.14 1.94
N GLY A 153 6.03 -1.77 2.94
CA GLY A 153 6.15 -2.51 4.18
C GLY A 153 4.99 -2.21 5.12
N GLY A 154 3.91 -3.00 5.06
CA GLY A 154 2.88 -2.99 6.10
C GLY A 154 3.49 -3.36 7.46
N LEU A 155 2.85 -2.95 8.55
CA LEU A 155 3.21 -3.30 9.92
C LEU A 155 3.44 -4.81 10.02
N VAL A 156 4.68 -5.21 10.33
CA VAL A 156 5.08 -6.60 10.44
C VAL A 156 4.64 -7.11 11.81
N GLY A 157 3.53 -7.81 11.85
CA GLY A 157 3.02 -8.42 13.08
C GLY A 157 1.56 -8.06 13.37
N THR A 158 1.00 -8.71 14.39
CA THR A 158 -0.35 -8.39 14.90
C THR A 158 -0.24 -7.13 15.75
N PRO A 159 -0.96 -6.02 15.45
CA PRO A 159 -0.71 -4.70 16.04
C PRO A 159 -0.60 -4.68 17.58
N GLY A 160 -1.32 -5.55 18.27
CA GLY A 160 -1.33 -5.58 19.74
C GLY A 160 -0.10 -6.21 20.42
N TYR A 161 0.82 -6.84 19.66
CA TYR A 161 2.02 -7.51 20.18
C TYR A 161 3.31 -6.94 19.57
N ALA A 162 3.18 -6.05 18.57
CA ALA A 162 4.32 -5.46 17.87
C ALA A 162 5.09 -4.51 18.79
N ALA A 163 6.42 -4.61 18.76
CA ALA A 163 7.31 -3.72 19.49
C ALA A 163 7.37 -2.30 18.89
N PRO A 164 7.69 -1.27 19.69
CA PRO A 164 7.77 0.12 19.23
C PRO A 164 8.60 0.33 17.94
N GLU A 165 9.76 -0.34 17.83
CA GLU A 165 10.63 -0.28 16.65
C GLU A 165 9.99 -0.89 15.39
N GLN A 166 9.06 -1.82 15.54
CA GLN A 166 8.31 -2.41 14.42
C GLN A 166 7.29 -1.41 13.84
N TYR A 167 6.70 -0.55 14.66
CA TYR A 167 5.86 0.57 14.19
C TYR A 167 6.68 1.65 13.47
N LEU A 168 7.95 1.82 13.86
CA LEU A 168 8.81 2.87 13.32
C LEU A 168 9.62 2.42 12.09
N SER A 169 9.45 1.17 11.62
CA SER A 169 10.22 0.57 10.51
C SER A 169 11.74 0.71 10.69
N ARG A 170 12.23 0.63 11.94
CA ARG A 170 13.65 0.69 12.29
C ARG A 170 14.28 -0.71 12.25
N ASN A 171 15.59 -0.79 12.39
CA ASN A 171 16.29 -2.07 12.53
C ASN A 171 15.69 -2.88 13.69
N VAL A 172 15.06 -4.01 13.36
CA VAL A 172 14.37 -4.90 14.30
C VAL A 172 15.29 -6.08 14.58
N ASP A 173 15.74 -6.22 15.82
CA ASP A 173 16.51 -7.38 16.32
C ASP A 173 15.64 -8.31 17.19
N GLY A 174 16.25 -9.33 17.80
CA GLY A 174 15.55 -10.30 18.66
C GLY A 174 14.84 -9.70 19.87
N ARG A 175 15.16 -8.46 20.26
CA ARG A 175 14.51 -7.77 21.37
C ARG A 175 13.05 -7.38 21.06
N ALA A 176 12.66 -7.37 19.79
CA ALA A 176 11.26 -7.23 19.41
C ALA A 176 10.41 -8.44 19.82
N ASP A 177 10.96 -9.66 19.72
CA ASP A 177 10.29 -10.86 20.18
C ASP A 177 10.20 -10.90 21.71
N LEU A 178 11.21 -10.36 22.42
CA LEU A 178 11.20 -10.23 23.87
C LEU A 178 10.14 -9.22 24.34
N TYR A 179 9.90 -8.15 23.60
CA TYR A 179 8.77 -7.25 23.86
C TYR A 179 7.43 -7.97 23.71
N ALA A 180 7.25 -8.73 22.61
CA ALA A 180 6.05 -9.53 22.39
C ALA A 180 5.84 -10.56 23.49
N LEU A 181 6.90 -11.19 23.99
CA LEU A 181 6.86 -12.07 25.16
C LEU A 181 6.36 -11.31 26.41
N GLY A 182 6.84 -10.10 26.65
CA GLY A 182 6.36 -9.24 27.75
C GLY A 182 4.86 -8.94 27.65
N VAL A 183 4.35 -8.61 26.44
CA VAL A 183 2.91 -8.43 26.20
C VAL A 183 2.12 -9.71 26.50
N MET A 184 2.63 -10.87 26.07
CA MET A 184 1.98 -12.16 26.29
C MET A 184 1.94 -12.53 27.78
N ILE A 185 3.03 -12.31 28.52
CA ILE A 185 3.07 -12.56 29.97
C ILE A 185 2.04 -11.67 30.69
N PHE A 186 1.99 -10.40 30.32
CA PHE A 186 1.00 -9.48 30.88
C PHE A 186 -0.44 -9.95 30.58
N GLU A 187 -0.71 -10.37 29.36
CA GLU A 187 -2.04 -10.82 28.93
C GLU A 187 -2.45 -12.14 29.60
N MET A 188 -1.53 -13.09 29.76
CA MET A 188 -1.77 -14.34 30.48
C MET A 188 -2.20 -14.12 31.95
N ILE A 189 -1.58 -13.13 32.60
CA ILE A 189 -1.89 -12.77 34.00
C ILE A 189 -3.16 -11.93 34.06
N ALA A 190 -3.21 -10.83 33.33
CA ALA A 190 -4.25 -9.82 33.47
C ALA A 190 -5.55 -10.16 32.71
N GLY A 191 -5.54 -11.15 31.80
CA GLY A 191 -6.65 -11.48 30.90
C GLY A 191 -6.90 -10.41 29.83
N ARG A 192 -6.03 -9.39 29.75
CA ARG A 192 -6.08 -8.30 28.78
C ARG A 192 -4.67 -7.83 28.44
N ARG A 193 -4.49 -7.26 27.25
CA ARG A 193 -3.20 -6.70 26.85
C ARG A 193 -2.85 -5.44 27.68
N PRO A 194 -1.54 -5.08 27.80
CA PRO A 194 -1.11 -3.87 28.50
C PRO A 194 -1.69 -2.60 27.88
N PHE A 195 -1.82 -2.57 26.57
CA PHE A 195 -2.43 -1.48 25.81
C PHE A 195 -3.71 -2.00 25.11
N PRO A 196 -4.87 -2.06 25.82
CA PRO A 196 -6.12 -2.55 25.25
C PRO A 196 -6.77 -1.44 24.44
N SER A 197 -6.70 -1.53 23.11
CA SER A 197 -7.42 -0.65 22.22
C SER A 197 -7.83 -1.40 20.97
N ASN A 198 -9.07 -1.16 20.51
CA ASN A 198 -9.55 -1.59 19.21
C ASN A 198 -9.29 -0.52 18.13
N ASP A 199 -8.90 0.69 18.54
CA ASP A 199 -8.49 1.78 17.68
C ASP A 199 -6.97 1.66 17.39
N ALA A 200 -6.61 1.49 16.13
CA ALA A 200 -5.23 1.32 15.69
C ALA A 200 -4.36 2.55 16.01
N VAL A 201 -4.95 3.76 16.00
CA VAL A 201 -4.24 5.01 16.34
C VAL A 201 -3.94 5.07 17.82
N ALA A 202 -4.96 4.82 18.64
CA ALA A 202 -4.81 4.81 20.09
C ALA A 202 -3.80 3.74 20.51
N LEU A 203 -3.87 2.55 19.91
CA LEU A 203 -2.92 1.46 20.19
C LEU A 203 -1.49 1.85 19.82
N ALA A 204 -1.25 2.34 18.60
CA ALA A 204 0.07 2.76 18.15
C ALA A 204 0.62 3.89 19.02
N THR A 205 -0.23 4.86 19.39
CA THR A 205 0.15 5.97 20.27
C THR A 205 0.53 5.45 21.66
N SER A 206 -0.29 4.56 22.25
CA SER A 206 0.00 3.99 23.55
C SER A 206 1.29 3.19 23.56
N VAL A 207 1.51 2.30 22.59
CA VAL A 207 2.76 1.52 22.47
C VAL A 207 3.99 2.42 22.32
N LEU A 208 3.87 3.53 21.59
CA LEU A 208 5.00 4.43 21.32
C LEU A 208 5.26 5.45 22.42
N ARG A 209 4.28 5.79 23.27
CA ARG A 209 4.37 6.92 24.22
C ARG A 209 4.05 6.61 25.66
N ASP A 210 3.07 5.73 25.91
CA ASP A 210 2.62 5.48 27.25
C ASP A 210 3.60 4.52 27.96
N GLU A 211 3.72 4.65 29.28
CA GLU A 211 4.39 3.64 30.08
C GLU A 211 3.48 2.42 30.20
N ALA A 212 4.05 1.24 30.08
CA ALA A 212 3.29 0.02 30.27
C ALA A 212 2.72 -0.02 31.71
N PRO A 213 1.42 -0.37 31.86
CA PRO A 213 0.84 -0.47 33.19
C PRO A 213 1.54 -1.56 33.99
N LYS A 214 1.65 -1.37 35.32
CA LYS A 214 2.22 -2.38 36.20
C LYS A 214 1.25 -3.54 36.38
N LEU A 215 1.78 -4.74 36.51
CA LEU A 215 0.96 -5.90 36.79
C LEU A 215 0.22 -5.79 38.15
N SER A 216 0.84 -5.14 39.15
CA SER A 216 0.21 -4.82 40.44
C SER A 216 -1.05 -3.96 40.32
N ASP A 217 -1.14 -3.10 39.24
CA ASP A 217 -2.32 -2.24 39.00
C ASP A 217 -3.56 -3.07 38.57
N THR A 218 -3.39 -4.35 38.23
CA THR A 218 -4.50 -5.27 37.90
C THR A 218 -5.22 -5.83 39.13
N GLY A 219 -4.71 -5.57 40.34
CA GLY A 219 -5.24 -6.11 41.62
C GLY A 219 -4.90 -7.59 41.89
N LEU A 220 -4.04 -8.18 41.05
CA LEU A 220 -3.57 -9.56 41.19
C LEU A 220 -2.28 -9.60 41.97
N ALA A 221 -2.12 -10.61 42.81
CA ALA A 221 -0.87 -10.86 43.56
C ALA A 221 0.18 -11.46 42.62
N VAL A 222 1.13 -10.63 42.19
CA VAL A 222 2.22 -11.04 41.29
C VAL A 222 3.56 -10.92 42.04
N PRO A 223 4.46 -11.91 41.95
CA PRO A 223 5.77 -11.81 42.54
C PRO A 223 6.55 -10.60 42.05
N PRO A 224 7.17 -9.79 42.93
CA PRO A 224 7.89 -8.57 42.51
C PRO A 224 8.99 -8.82 41.45
N PRO A 225 9.74 -9.94 41.43
CA PRO A 225 10.70 -10.22 40.39
C PRO A 225 10.02 -10.40 38.99
N LEU A 226 8.85 -11.05 38.94
CA LEU A 226 8.10 -11.23 37.69
C LEU A 226 7.56 -9.87 37.15
N GLU A 227 7.03 -9.05 38.05
CA GLU A 227 6.60 -7.69 37.69
C GLU A 227 7.74 -6.84 37.11
N LYS A 228 8.93 -6.91 37.79
CA LYS A 228 10.13 -6.19 37.30
C LYS A 228 10.59 -6.69 35.93
N LEU A 229 10.56 -8.00 35.70
CA LEU A 229 10.92 -8.57 34.39
C LEU A 229 9.96 -8.10 33.30
N VAL A 230 8.64 -8.17 33.54
CA VAL A 230 7.63 -7.72 32.57
C VAL A 230 7.77 -6.24 32.28
N ALA A 231 8.02 -5.40 33.26
CA ALA A 231 8.26 -3.97 33.06
C ALA A 231 9.49 -3.73 32.16
N ARG A 232 10.57 -4.51 32.33
CA ARG A 232 11.77 -4.41 31.47
C ARG A 232 11.50 -4.93 30.05
N LEU A 233 10.76 -6.00 29.88
CA LEU A 233 10.39 -6.54 28.57
C LEU A 233 9.55 -5.54 27.79
N LEU A 234 8.69 -4.77 28.46
CA LEU A 234 7.81 -3.76 27.87
C LEU A 234 8.46 -2.36 27.72
N GLU A 235 9.76 -2.24 28.00
CA GLU A 235 10.50 -0.98 27.78
C GLU A 235 10.42 -0.56 26.31
N ARG A 236 10.16 0.74 26.08
CA ARG A 236 10.07 1.31 24.73
C ARG A 236 11.41 1.30 24.02
N ASP A 237 12.47 1.63 24.73
CA ASP A 237 13.83 1.58 24.23
C ASP A 237 14.34 0.15 24.26
N ALA A 238 14.52 -0.45 23.08
CA ALA A 238 15.02 -1.84 22.98
C ALA A 238 16.35 -2.05 23.70
N SER A 239 17.19 -1.03 23.85
CA SER A 239 18.47 -1.15 24.58
C SER A 239 18.32 -1.38 26.09
N LYS A 240 17.17 -1.06 26.65
CA LYS A 240 16.86 -1.22 28.09
C LYS A 240 16.19 -2.57 28.40
N ARG A 241 15.77 -3.31 27.37
CA ARG A 241 15.24 -4.67 27.53
C ARG A 241 16.37 -5.66 27.82
N PRO A 242 16.05 -6.88 28.29
CA PRO A 242 17.01 -7.98 28.31
C PRO A 242 17.69 -8.13 26.95
N ALA A 243 18.97 -8.43 26.90
CA ALA A 243 19.73 -8.49 25.66
C ALA A 243 19.38 -9.74 24.84
N SER A 244 19.00 -10.83 25.52
CA SER A 244 18.74 -12.14 24.92
C SER A 244 17.62 -12.89 25.66
N GLY A 245 17.14 -14.00 25.07
CA GLY A 245 16.25 -14.94 25.72
C GLY A 245 16.91 -15.61 26.94
N ASP A 246 18.24 -15.80 26.90
CA ASP A 246 19.00 -16.37 28.04
C ASP A 246 18.92 -15.47 29.27
N ASP A 247 18.99 -14.16 29.11
CA ASP A 247 18.82 -13.21 30.22
C ASP A 247 17.43 -13.35 30.88
N VAL A 248 16.40 -13.58 30.05
CA VAL A 248 15.03 -13.82 30.55
C VAL A 248 14.93 -15.14 31.30
N LEU A 249 15.58 -16.22 30.82
CA LEU A 249 15.63 -17.52 31.48
C LEU A 249 16.27 -17.41 32.85
N VAL A 250 17.37 -16.67 32.99
CA VAL A 250 18.04 -16.45 34.26
C VAL A 250 17.12 -15.79 35.29
N GLU A 251 16.29 -14.84 34.88
CA GLU A 251 15.34 -14.13 35.75
C GLU A 251 14.09 -14.97 36.09
N LEU A 252 13.64 -15.86 35.16
CA LEU A 252 12.47 -16.73 35.39
C LEU A 252 12.82 -18.00 36.22
N SER A 253 14.05 -18.52 36.13
CA SER A 253 14.45 -19.78 36.79
C SER A 253 14.19 -19.78 38.30
N PRO A 254 14.52 -18.74 39.09
CA PRO A 254 14.22 -18.72 40.52
C PRO A 254 12.72 -18.73 40.84
N LEU A 255 11.90 -18.21 39.94
CA LEU A 255 10.43 -18.20 40.10
C LEU A 255 9.83 -19.58 39.82
N ARG A 256 10.42 -20.31 38.90
CA ARG A 256 10.05 -21.67 38.53
C ARG A 256 10.39 -22.68 39.64
N ASP A 257 11.56 -22.56 40.26
CA ASP A 257 12.07 -23.46 41.26
C ASP A 257 11.35 -23.33 42.64
N ASN A 258 10.80 -22.14 42.96
CA ASN A 258 10.12 -21.87 44.22
C ASN A 258 8.69 -22.41 44.31
N GLU A 259 8.08 -22.90 43.25
CA GLU A 259 6.68 -23.35 43.23
C GLU A 259 6.50 -24.86 43.13
N SER A 260 7.53 -25.65 43.40
CA SER A 260 7.47 -27.13 43.44
C SER A 260 6.82 -27.66 44.73
N SER A 261 5.76 -27.03 45.26
CA SER A 261 4.98 -27.53 46.38
C SER A 261 3.49 -27.61 46.07
N PRO A 262 2.82 -28.72 46.35
CA PRO A 262 1.46 -28.97 45.87
C PRO A 262 0.38 -28.45 46.80
N LEU A 263 -0.46 -27.50 46.39
CA LEU A 263 -1.78 -27.32 47.03
C LEU A 263 -2.82 -26.64 46.13
N ALA A 264 -3.88 -27.39 45.93
CA ALA A 264 -5.29 -27.05 45.83
C ALA A 264 -5.90 -26.63 44.48
N ARG A 265 -6.41 -27.64 43.82
CA ARG A 265 -7.53 -27.52 42.84
C ARG A 265 -8.85 -27.19 43.56
N ARG A 266 -9.60 -26.23 43.04
CA ARG A 266 -11.07 -26.22 43.19
C ARG A 266 -11.74 -25.63 41.96
N THR A 267 -12.54 -26.47 41.32
CA THR A 267 -13.42 -26.19 40.17
C THR A 267 -14.77 -25.62 40.62
N VAL A 268 -15.32 -24.68 39.91
CA VAL A 268 -16.76 -24.43 39.83
C VAL A 268 -17.21 -24.24 38.38
N ALA A 269 -18.09 -25.12 37.94
CA ALA A 269 -18.72 -25.10 36.63
C ALA A 269 -20.06 -24.36 36.69
N LEU A 270 -20.35 -23.53 35.70
CA LEU A 270 -21.74 -23.10 35.41
C LEU A 270 -22.06 -23.22 33.92
N ARG A 271 -23.02 -24.11 33.64
CA ARG A 271 -23.69 -24.30 32.33
C ARG A 271 -24.72 -23.21 32.10
N ARG A 272 -24.81 -22.68 30.88
CA ARG A 272 -26.04 -22.09 30.36
C ARG A 272 -26.39 -22.62 28.97
N ARG A 273 -27.66 -23.07 28.86
CA ARG A 273 -28.30 -23.59 27.64
C ARG A 273 -28.80 -22.46 26.75
N VAL A 274 -28.77 -22.69 25.44
CA VAL A 274 -29.41 -21.86 24.41
C VAL A 274 -30.50 -22.67 23.71
N PRO A 275 -31.72 -22.13 23.50
CA PRO A 275 -32.82 -22.83 22.87
C PRO A 275 -32.81 -22.74 21.32
N ARG A 276 -33.34 -23.82 20.72
CA ARG A 276 -33.56 -23.94 19.27
C ARG A 276 -34.95 -23.41 18.89
N SER A 277 -34.99 -22.46 17.96
CA SER A 277 -36.12 -22.31 17.03
C SER A 277 -35.76 -21.32 15.93
N THR A 278 -35.64 -21.78 14.71
CA THR A 278 -36.12 -21.10 13.46
C THR A 278 -35.59 -21.88 12.24
N LYS A 279 -36.40 -22.85 11.80
CA LYS A 279 -36.19 -23.51 10.51
C LYS A 279 -37.54 -23.40 9.75
N MET A 280 -37.79 -22.26 9.10
CA MET A 280 -38.86 -22.20 8.09
C MET A 280 -38.79 -21.03 7.11
N ALA A 281 -37.81 -20.14 7.22
CA ALA A 281 -37.63 -19.02 6.27
C ALA A 281 -36.62 -19.28 5.13
N ALA A 282 -35.91 -20.40 5.16
CA ALA A 282 -34.80 -20.66 4.21
C ALA A 282 -35.25 -21.28 2.87
N VAL A 283 -36.46 -21.87 2.79
CA VAL A 283 -36.91 -22.59 1.59
C VAL A 283 -37.46 -21.66 0.51
N THR A 284 -38.11 -20.56 0.89
CA THR A 284 -38.69 -19.60 -0.07
C THR A 284 -37.63 -18.71 -0.74
N VAL A 285 -36.54 -18.36 -0.03
CA VAL A 285 -35.44 -17.58 -0.58
C VAL A 285 -34.62 -18.39 -1.59
N LEU A 286 -34.46 -19.68 -1.37
CA LEU A 286 -33.74 -20.58 -2.27
C LEU A 286 -34.47 -20.78 -3.61
N ALA A 287 -35.81 -20.88 -3.60
CA ALA A 287 -36.62 -21.03 -4.82
C ALA A 287 -36.59 -19.76 -5.70
N VAL A 288 -36.59 -18.56 -5.09
CA VAL A 288 -36.46 -17.29 -5.81
C VAL A 288 -35.05 -17.11 -6.36
N ALA A 289 -34.03 -17.52 -5.61
CA ALA A 289 -32.65 -17.46 -6.07
C ALA A 289 -32.37 -18.41 -7.27
N ILE A 290 -32.95 -19.61 -7.26
CA ILE A 290 -32.85 -20.56 -8.38
C ILE A 290 -33.59 -20.05 -9.62
N ALA A 291 -34.77 -19.46 -9.46
CA ALA A 291 -35.54 -18.87 -10.57
C ALA A 291 -34.82 -17.64 -11.16
N MET A 292 -34.18 -16.81 -10.32
CA MET A 292 -33.37 -15.66 -10.71
C MET A 292 -32.11 -16.13 -11.43
N MET A 293 -31.45 -17.18 -10.94
CA MET A 293 -30.25 -17.75 -11.57
C MET A 293 -30.57 -18.41 -12.92
N ALA A 294 -31.69 -19.09 -13.03
CA ALA A 294 -32.16 -19.65 -14.31
C ALA A 294 -32.53 -18.54 -15.32
N TRP A 295 -33.13 -17.46 -14.87
CA TRP A 295 -33.44 -16.28 -15.71
C TRP A 295 -32.14 -15.55 -16.15
N LEU A 296 -31.17 -15.37 -15.25
CA LEU A 296 -29.85 -14.80 -15.57
C LEU A 296 -29.06 -15.67 -16.56
N GLN A 297 -29.09 -17.00 -16.39
CA GLN A 297 -28.46 -17.94 -17.33
C GLN A 297 -29.16 -17.97 -18.70
N GLN A 298 -30.47 -17.78 -18.74
CA GLN A 298 -31.24 -17.74 -19.97
C GLN A 298 -31.06 -16.40 -20.73
N ASN A 299 -30.85 -15.29 -20.01
CA ASN A 299 -30.48 -13.98 -20.60
C ASN A 299 -29.03 -13.93 -21.07
N ALA A 300 -28.09 -14.57 -20.34
CA ALA A 300 -26.69 -14.68 -20.77
C ALA A 300 -26.50 -15.46 -22.08
N ARG A 301 -27.43 -16.40 -22.37
CA ARG A 301 -27.44 -17.15 -23.65
C ARG A 301 -27.99 -16.35 -24.85
N ARG A 302 -28.52 -15.15 -24.60
CA ARG A 302 -29.04 -14.26 -25.68
C ARG A 302 -28.03 -13.21 -26.11
N LEU A 303 -26.96 -13.00 -25.35
CA LEU A 303 -25.79 -12.22 -25.76
C LEU A 303 -24.87 -13.19 -26.49
N GLY A 304 -24.59 -12.93 -27.77
CA GLY A 304 -23.62 -13.73 -28.53
C GLY A 304 -22.29 -13.81 -27.79
N PRO A 305 -21.38 -14.74 -28.14
CA PRO A 305 -20.13 -14.94 -27.43
C PRO A 305 -19.36 -13.60 -27.38
N GLU A 306 -19.16 -13.10 -26.15
CA GLU A 306 -18.32 -11.92 -25.91
C GLU A 306 -16.94 -12.18 -26.48
N ALA A 307 -16.29 -11.15 -27.02
CA ALA A 307 -14.92 -11.24 -27.53
C ALA A 307 -14.00 -11.72 -26.39
N PRO A 308 -13.17 -12.77 -26.60
CA PRO A 308 -12.30 -13.28 -25.57
C PRO A 308 -11.32 -12.21 -25.12
N VAL A 309 -11.15 -12.09 -23.81
CA VAL A 309 -10.16 -11.22 -23.20
C VAL A 309 -8.90 -12.04 -22.90
N ILE A 310 -7.75 -11.60 -23.41
CA ILE A 310 -6.47 -12.31 -23.26
C ILE A 310 -5.50 -11.43 -22.47
N ALA A 311 -4.90 -12.02 -21.44
CA ALA A 311 -3.79 -11.43 -20.70
C ALA A 311 -2.50 -12.17 -21.05
N VAL A 312 -1.42 -11.45 -21.36
CA VAL A 312 -0.08 -12.03 -21.56
C VAL A 312 0.80 -11.63 -20.39
N LEU A 313 1.28 -12.62 -19.64
CA LEU A 313 2.18 -12.37 -18.52
C LEU A 313 3.63 -12.26 -19.01
N PRO A 314 4.49 -11.48 -18.36
CA PRO A 314 5.93 -11.53 -18.57
C PRO A 314 6.43 -12.98 -18.41
N LEU A 315 7.17 -13.49 -19.39
CA LEU A 315 7.72 -14.85 -19.33
C LEU A 315 8.81 -14.92 -18.26
N THR A 316 8.82 -16.00 -17.50
CA THR A 316 9.81 -16.19 -16.43
C THR A 316 11.18 -16.55 -17.02
N ASN A 317 12.23 -15.79 -16.68
CA ASN A 317 13.59 -16.15 -17.04
C ASN A 317 14.05 -17.32 -16.14
N VAL A 318 14.29 -18.48 -16.76
CA VAL A 318 14.80 -19.69 -16.07
C VAL A 318 16.26 -20.00 -16.44
N SER A 319 16.97 -19.05 -17.06
CA SER A 319 18.39 -19.20 -17.45
C SER A 319 19.36 -19.17 -16.28
N GLY A 320 18.93 -18.67 -15.10
CA GLY A 320 19.82 -18.43 -13.95
C GLY A 320 20.71 -17.17 -14.05
N ASP A 321 20.66 -16.45 -15.17
CA ASP A 321 21.39 -15.18 -15.39
C ASP A 321 20.41 -14.02 -15.48
N ALA A 322 20.47 -13.12 -14.49
CA ALA A 322 19.63 -11.92 -14.42
C ALA A 322 19.85 -10.94 -15.61
N ALA A 323 20.97 -11.03 -16.30
CA ALA A 323 21.22 -10.22 -17.50
C ALA A 323 20.21 -10.51 -18.62
N ASN A 324 19.49 -11.64 -18.56
CA ASN A 324 18.47 -12.06 -19.53
C ASN A 324 17.03 -11.78 -19.10
N ASP A 325 16.79 -11.10 -17.96
CA ASP A 325 15.44 -10.84 -17.45
C ASP A 325 14.59 -9.99 -18.41
N TYR A 326 15.20 -9.12 -19.19
CA TYR A 326 14.53 -8.30 -20.19
C TYR A 326 13.86 -9.14 -21.31
N LEU A 327 14.35 -10.36 -21.58
CA LEU A 327 13.80 -11.23 -22.65
C LEU A 327 12.35 -11.63 -22.37
N GLY A 328 12.05 -12.00 -21.13
CA GLY A 328 10.70 -12.44 -20.76
C GLY A 328 9.65 -11.32 -20.91
N ALA A 329 10.00 -10.14 -20.50
CA ALA A 329 9.15 -8.96 -20.62
C ALA A 329 9.03 -8.50 -22.08
N GLY A 330 10.14 -8.52 -22.84
CA GLY A 330 10.17 -8.11 -24.24
C GLY A 330 9.40 -9.06 -25.16
N LEU A 331 9.52 -10.36 -24.98
CA LEU A 331 8.73 -11.35 -25.72
C LEU A 331 7.24 -11.21 -25.42
N ALA A 332 6.87 -11.02 -24.16
CA ALA A 332 5.46 -10.77 -23.81
C ALA A 332 4.90 -9.50 -24.47
N GLU A 333 5.66 -8.40 -24.53
CA GLU A 333 5.26 -7.17 -25.22
C GLU A 333 5.05 -7.39 -26.73
N SER A 334 5.93 -8.18 -27.35
CA SER A 334 5.79 -8.57 -28.77
C SER A 334 4.55 -9.41 -29.02
N LEU A 335 4.25 -10.37 -28.15
CA LEU A 335 3.03 -11.19 -28.22
C LEU A 335 1.77 -10.35 -28.02
N ILE A 336 1.75 -9.41 -27.06
CA ILE A 336 0.66 -8.44 -26.87
C ILE A 336 0.40 -7.66 -28.17
N THR A 337 1.45 -7.14 -28.80
CA THR A 337 1.36 -6.37 -30.05
C THR A 337 0.80 -7.22 -31.19
N SER A 338 1.26 -8.46 -31.32
CA SER A 338 0.80 -9.40 -32.34
C SER A 338 -0.67 -9.78 -32.15
N LEU A 339 -1.08 -10.09 -30.92
CA LEU A 339 -2.45 -10.48 -30.57
C LEU A 339 -3.44 -9.31 -30.70
N ALA A 340 -3.01 -8.08 -30.44
CA ALA A 340 -3.86 -6.90 -30.58
C ALA A 340 -4.32 -6.64 -32.03
N ALA A 341 -3.67 -7.24 -33.01
CA ALA A 341 -4.08 -7.20 -34.42
C ALA A 341 -5.18 -8.23 -34.76
N VAL A 342 -5.48 -9.18 -33.87
CA VAL A 342 -6.49 -10.22 -34.11
C VAL A 342 -7.90 -9.65 -33.93
N PRO A 343 -8.77 -9.67 -34.98
CA PRO A 343 -10.14 -9.17 -34.85
C PRO A 343 -10.93 -9.93 -33.80
N ARG A 344 -11.78 -9.23 -33.05
CA ARG A 344 -12.65 -9.79 -32.01
C ARG A 344 -11.90 -10.44 -30.84
N VAL A 345 -10.68 -10.04 -30.60
CA VAL A 345 -9.92 -10.38 -29.40
C VAL A 345 -9.60 -9.09 -28.67
N THR A 346 -9.85 -9.05 -27.36
CA THR A 346 -9.40 -7.96 -26.51
C THR A 346 -8.13 -8.40 -25.80
N VAL A 347 -7.03 -7.72 -26.00
CA VAL A 347 -5.76 -8.03 -25.35
C VAL A 347 -5.52 -7.00 -24.26
N LEU A 348 -5.29 -7.48 -23.03
CA LEU A 348 -4.91 -6.60 -21.94
C LEU A 348 -3.50 -6.07 -22.17
N SER A 349 -3.31 -4.80 -21.93
CA SER A 349 -1.98 -4.22 -22.00
C SER A 349 -1.09 -4.74 -20.88
N ARG A 350 0.21 -4.64 -21.08
CA ARG A 350 1.21 -4.99 -20.07
C ARG A 350 0.99 -4.19 -18.77
N THR A 351 0.74 -2.87 -18.89
CA THR A 351 0.47 -2.00 -17.73
C THR A 351 -0.73 -2.50 -16.92
N ALA A 352 -1.81 -2.90 -17.61
CA ALA A 352 -3.01 -3.43 -16.96
C ALA A 352 -2.74 -4.74 -16.20
N VAL A 353 -1.89 -5.61 -16.77
CA VAL A 353 -1.45 -6.86 -16.13
C VAL A 353 -0.58 -6.57 -14.90
N ASP A 354 0.41 -5.68 -15.05
CA ASP A 354 1.34 -5.34 -13.97
C ASP A 354 0.64 -4.60 -12.81
N GLU A 355 -0.26 -3.67 -13.10
CA GLU A 355 -1.10 -2.98 -12.09
C GLU A 355 -1.97 -3.99 -11.32
N THR A 356 -2.60 -4.93 -12.02
CA THR A 356 -3.41 -5.97 -11.38
C THR A 356 -2.56 -6.89 -10.53
N ARG A 357 -1.35 -7.25 -10.99
CA ARG A 357 -0.42 -8.10 -10.26
C ARG A 357 0.07 -7.45 -8.95
N GLN A 358 0.35 -6.14 -8.98
CA GLN A 358 0.72 -5.39 -7.79
C GLN A 358 -0.42 -5.35 -6.76
N GLN A 359 -1.67 -5.30 -7.21
CA GLN A 359 -2.85 -5.25 -6.33
C GLN A 359 -3.24 -6.63 -5.78
N TYR A 360 -3.03 -7.69 -6.56
CA TYR A 360 -3.36 -9.07 -6.22
C TYR A 360 -2.11 -9.96 -6.29
N PRO A 361 -1.33 -10.04 -5.21
CA PRO A 361 -0.18 -10.94 -5.17
C PRO A 361 -0.55 -12.44 -5.22
N ASP A 362 -1.78 -12.79 -4.84
CA ASP A 362 -2.31 -14.15 -4.92
C ASP A 362 -2.73 -14.48 -6.36
N ARG A 363 -2.13 -15.53 -6.95
CA ARG A 363 -2.34 -15.92 -8.35
C ARG A 363 -3.81 -16.16 -8.69
N ALA A 364 -4.57 -16.84 -7.83
CA ALA A 364 -5.97 -17.17 -8.13
C ALA A 364 -6.82 -15.89 -8.17
N ARG A 365 -6.59 -14.98 -7.21
CA ARG A 365 -7.25 -13.66 -7.19
C ARG A 365 -6.76 -12.76 -8.32
N PHE A 366 -5.48 -12.82 -8.66
CA PHE A 366 -4.91 -12.07 -9.77
C PHE A 366 -5.57 -12.49 -11.10
N VAL A 367 -5.64 -13.79 -11.41
CA VAL A 367 -6.28 -14.30 -12.64
C VAL A 367 -7.76 -13.92 -12.67
N GLN A 368 -8.46 -14.05 -11.54
CA GLN A 368 -9.86 -13.62 -11.42
C GLN A 368 -10.03 -12.10 -11.63
N ALA A 369 -9.12 -11.29 -11.06
CA ALA A 369 -9.17 -9.84 -11.16
C ALA A 369 -8.78 -9.31 -12.55
N LEU A 370 -7.99 -10.06 -13.32
CA LEU A 370 -7.72 -9.76 -14.73
C LEU A 370 -9.00 -9.83 -15.58
N ASP A 371 -9.99 -10.60 -15.14
CA ASP A 371 -11.23 -10.86 -15.89
C ASP A 371 -10.92 -11.35 -17.33
N ALA A 372 -9.81 -12.09 -17.46
CA ALA A 372 -9.33 -12.61 -18.71
C ALA A 372 -9.94 -13.99 -19.00
N THR A 373 -10.42 -14.21 -20.24
CA THR A 373 -10.88 -15.53 -20.68
C THR A 373 -9.72 -16.52 -20.74
N TYR A 374 -8.56 -16.01 -21.17
CA TYR A 374 -7.31 -16.77 -21.26
C TYR A 374 -6.14 -15.94 -20.73
N VAL A 375 -5.21 -16.64 -20.09
CA VAL A 375 -3.92 -16.08 -19.65
C VAL A 375 -2.81 -16.81 -20.39
N VAL A 376 -1.95 -16.05 -21.08
CA VAL A 376 -0.71 -16.57 -21.68
C VAL A 376 0.39 -16.43 -20.65
N GLU A 377 1.01 -17.53 -20.28
CA GLU A 377 2.14 -17.58 -19.36
C GLU A 377 3.23 -18.53 -19.90
N GLY A 378 4.45 -18.44 -19.35
CA GLY A 378 5.52 -19.28 -19.81
C GLY A 378 6.88 -18.93 -19.25
N SER A 379 7.91 -19.49 -19.87
CA SER A 379 9.29 -19.26 -19.47
C SER A 379 10.19 -19.06 -20.68
N VAL A 380 11.28 -18.33 -20.47
CA VAL A 380 12.39 -18.20 -21.43
C VAL A 380 13.67 -18.69 -20.76
N GLN A 381 14.41 -19.53 -21.49
CA GLN A 381 15.71 -20.06 -21.09
C GLN A 381 16.73 -19.73 -22.17
N ALA A 382 17.77 -19.00 -21.80
CA ALA A 382 18.93 -18.80 -22.66
C ALA A 382 20.03 -19.79 -22.26
N VAL A 383 20.48 -20.61 -23.21
CA VAL A 383 21.57 -21.63 -23.03
C VAL A 383 22.54 -21.47 -24.18
N SER A 384 23.73 -20.97 -23.87
CA SER A 384 24.76 -20.64 -24.87
C SER A 384 24.21 -19.63 -25.90
N ASP A 385 24.09 -20.02 -27.19
CA ASP A 385 23.56 -19.20 -28.28
C ASP A 385 22.11 -19.53 -28.67
N ARG A 386 21.39 -20.33 -27.85
CA ARG A 386 20.02 -20.74 -28.13
C ARG A 386 19.05 -20.23 -27.09
N LEU A 387 17.86 -19.91 -27.55
CA LEU A 387 16.70 -19.59 -26.72
C LEU A 387 15.71 -20.71 -26.77
N ARG A 388 15.20 -21.14 -25.63
CA ARG A 388 14.04 -22.01 -25.46
C ARG A 388 12.92 -21.23 -24.82
N VAL A 389 11.78 -21.13 -25.49
CA VAL A 389 10.59 -20.45 -24.99
C VAL A 389 9.45 -21.44 -24.87
N THR A 390 8.87 -21.53 -23.69
CA THR A 390 7.68 -22.32 -23.42
C THR A 390 6.51 -21.34 -23.20
N LEU A 391 5.40 -21.56 -23.92
CA LEU A 391 4.15 -20.82 -23.74
C LEU A 391 3.04 -21.78 -23.36
N ASN A 392 2.18 -21.34 -22.44
CA ASN A 392 0.94 -21.99 -22.04
C ASN A 392 -0.23 -21.01 -22.16
N LEU A 393 -1.34 -21.47 -22.75
CA LEU A 393 -2.61 -20.78 -22.74
C LEU A 393 -3.48 -21.41 -21.66
N VAL A 394 -3.77 -20.65 -20.62
CA VAL A 394 -4.44 -21.12 -19.40
C VAL A 394 -5.82 -20.48 -19.31
N ARG A 395 -6.85 -21.25 -18.98
CA ARG A 395 -8.22 -20.75 -18.75
C ARG A 395 -8.34 -20.10 -17.38
N GLN A 396 -9.45 -19.42 -17.17
CA GLN A 396 -9.75 -18.77 -15.89
C GLN A 396 -9.83 -19.76 -14.71
N ASP A 397 -10.17 -21.02 -14.97
CA ASP A 397 -10.19 -22.13 -13.99
C ASP A 397 -8.81 -22.73 -13.71
N ALA A 398 -7.74 -22.11 -14.22
CA ALA A 398 -6.36 -22.56 -14.17
C ALA A 398 -6.05 -23.85 -14.95
N SER A 399 -6.97 -24.35 -15.78
CA SER A 399 -6.68 -25.48 -16.68
C SER A 399 -5.88 -25.03 -17.91
N VAL A 400 -4.87 -25.78 -18.28
CA VAL A 400 -4.07 -25.50 -19.49
C VAL A 400 -4.88 -25.90 -20.72
N ALA A 401 -5.20 -24.92 -21.56
CA ALA A 401 -5.91 -25.14 -22.83
C ALA A 401 -4.98 -25.59 -23.96
N TRP A 402 -3.75 -25.07 -23.94
CA TRP A 402 -2.72 -25.35 -24.92
C TRP A 402 -1.34 -25.05 -24.34
N GLY A 403 -0.32 -25.75 -24.78
CA GLY A 403 1.07 -25.50 -24.40
C GLY A 403 2.04 -25.94 -25.48
N GLN A 404 3.08 -25.15 -25.74
CA GLN A 404 4.10 -25.41 -26.75
C GLN A 404 5.46 -24.87 -26.30
N THR A 405 6.51 -25.55 -26.75
CA THR A 405 7.90 -25.11 -26.56
C THR A 405 8.56 -24.91 -27.93
N VAL A 406 9.20 -23.76 -28.11
CA VAL A 406 9.93 -23.40 -29.33
C VAL A 406 11.40 -23.16 -28.97
N GLU A 407 12.31 -23.65 -29.80
CA GLU A 407 13.75 -23.46 -29.63
C GLU A 407 14.39 -22.90 -30.90
N GLY A 408 15.14 -21.81 -30.76
CA GLY A 408 15.84 -21.20 -31.88
C GLY A 408 17.20 -20.61 -31.48
N PRO A 409 18.04 -20.23 -32.46
CA PRO A 409 19.26 -19.49 -32.19
C PRO A 409 18.94 -18.11 -31.54
N ALA A 410 19.72 -17.70 -30.56
CA ALA A 410 19.51 -16.39 -29.91
C ALA A 410 19.71 -15.21 -30.88
N ARG A 411 20.46 -15.41 -31.93
CA ARG A 411 20.72 -14.46 -33.04
C ARG A 411 19.60 -14.40 -34.09
N ASP A 412 18.52 -15.17 -33.95
CA ASP A 412 17.39 -15.20 -34.87
C ASP A 412 16.08 -14.99 -34.10
N LEU A 413 16.11 -13.90 -33.32
CA LEU A 413 15.04 -13.53 -32.40
C LEU A 413 13.71 -13.25 -33.12
N PHE A 414 13.75 -12.65 -34.31
CA PHE A 414 12.55 -12.31 -35.06
C PHE A 414 11.82 -13.54 -35.63
N THR A 415 12.57 -14.54 -36.09
CA THR A 415 11.98 -15.82 -36.50
C THR A 415 11.28 -16.48 -35.32
N LEU A 416 11.95 -16.53 -34.15
CA LEU A 416 11.37 -17.09 -32.93
C LEU A 416 10.10 -16.32 -32.48
N GLN A 417 10.10 -14.99 -32.52
CA GLN A 417 8.91 -14.18 -32.22
C GLN A 417 7.75 -14.46 -33.19
N SER A 418 8.04 -14.52 -34.48
CA SER A 418 7.03 -14.78 -35.50
C SER A 418 6.42 -16.17 -35.36
N GLU A 419 7.24 -17.18 -35.05
CA GLU A 419 6.78 -18.54 -34.78
C GLU A 419 5.89 -18.62 -33.53
N LEU A 420 6.35 -18.01 -32.41
CA LEU A 420 5.56 -17.97 -31.17
C LEU A 420 4.22 -17.25 -31.38
N ALA A 421 4.21 -16.11 -32.08
CA ALA A 421 3.00 -15.36 -32.38
C ALA A 421 2.04 -16.16 -33.27
N SER A 422 2.55 -16.87 -34.30
CA SER A 422 1.74 -17.73 -35.18
C SER A 422 1.09 -18.88 -34.39
N LEU A 423 1.88 -19.60 -33.61
CA LEU A 423 1.40 -20.73 -32.78
C LEU A 423 0.34 -20.28 -31.77
N LEU A 424 0.55 -19.14 -31.14
CA LEU A 424 -0.40 -18.61 -30.18
C LEU A 424 -1.69 -18.12 -30.86
N ASN A 425 -1.61 -17.46 -32.02
CA ASN A 425 -2.77 -17.07 -32.81
C ASN A 425 -3.61 -18.26 -33.25
N ASP A 426 -2.96 -19.35 -33.71
CA ASP A 426 -3.64 -20.58 -34.07
C ASP A 426 -4.32 -21.24 -32.87
N ALA A 427 -3.64 -21.29 -31.72
CA ALA A 427 -4.20 -21.82 -30.48
C ALA A 427 -5.43 -21.04 -30.01
N ILE A 428 -5.41 -19.72 -30.13
CA ILE A 428 -6.55 -18.84 -29.78
C ILE A 428 -7.70 -19.04 -30.78
N ALA A 429 -7.41 -19.14 -32.08
CA ALA A 429 -8.41 -19.39 -33.12
C ALA A 429 -9.12 -20.74 -32.94
N ASP A 430 -8.41 -21.78 -32.53
CA ASP A 430 -8.98 -23.08 -32.24
C ASP A 430 -9.89 -23.07 -31.00
N GLN A 431 -9.60 -22.22 -29.99
CA GLN A 431 -10.44 -22.09 -28.82
C GLN A 431 -11.62 -21.11 -29.00
N THR A 432 -11.57 -20.28 -30.03
CA THR A 432 -12.56 -19.21 -30.31
C THR A 432 -12.97 -19.20 -31.79
N PRO A 433 -13.97 -20.01 -32.19
CA PRO A 433 -14.36 -20.20 -33.60
C PRO A 433 -14.77 -18.93 -34.35
N SER A 434 -14.98 -17.82 -33.65
CA SER A 434 -15.33 -16.51 -34.24
C SER A 434 -14.12 -15.61 -34.54
N SER A 435 -12.90 -15.99 -34.16
CA SER A 435 -11.68 -15.26 -34.46
C SER A 435 -11.10 -15.68 -35.82
N ALA A 436 -10.80 -14.70 -36.68
CA ALA A 436 -10.14 -14.97 -37.94
C ALA A 436 -8.63 -15.24 -37.71
N ARG A 437 -8.05 -16.17 -38.42
CA ARG A 437 -6.58 -16.30 -38.51
C ARG A 437 -6.02 -15.06 -39.19
N VAL A 438 -5.21 -14.31 -38.49
CA VAL A 438 -4.59 -13.06 -38.96
C VAL A 438 -3.08 -13.26 -39.02
N GLN A 439 -2.46 -12.70 -40.04
CA GLN A 439 -0.99 -12.61 -40.05
C GLN A 439 -0.49 -11.76 -38.87
N PRO A 440 0.63 -12.18 -38.24
CA PRO A 440 1.22 -11.37 -37.17
C PRO A 440 1.46 -9.94 -37.60
N ALA A 441 1.25 -8.98 -36.68
CA ALA A 441 1.54 -7.59 -36.95
C ALA A 441 3.02 -7.41 -37.34
N ALA A 442 3.28 -6.45 -38.22
CA ALA A 442 4.64 -6.12 -38.63
C ALA A 442 5.49 -5.75 -37.41
N LEU A 443 6.70 -6.29 -37.35
CA LEU A 443 7.66 -5.98 -36.26
C LEU A 443 7.95 -4.47 -36.25
N PRO A 444 8.16 -3.91 -35.06
CA PRO A 444 8.37 -2.47 -34.89
C PRO A 444 9.74 -1.99 -35.41
N THR A 445 10.67 -2.89 -35.65
CA THR A 445 11.99 -2.66 -36.29
C THR A 445 12.46 -3.94 -36.97
N THR A 446 13.33 -3.81 -37.94
CA THR A 446 14.03 -4.95 -38.61
C THR A 446 15.42 -5.21 -38.00
N SER A 447 15.86 -4.40 -37.04
CA SER A 447 17.14 -4.53 -36.36
C SER A 447 16.98 -5.25 -35.02
N GLU A 448 17.52 -6.47 -34.91
CA GLU A 448 17.50 -7.22 -33.63
C GLU A 448 18.26 -6.49 -32.53
N ALA A 449 19.36 -5.80 -32.87
CA ALA A 449 20.12 -5.00 -31.92
C ALA A 449 19.27 -3.85 -31.36
N ALA A 450 18.48 -3.19 -32.23
CA ALA A 450 17.55 -2.13 -31.81
C ALA A 450 16.45 -2.69 -30.89
N GLN A 451 15.90 -3.85 -31.23
CA GLN A 451 14.85 -4.49 -30.44
C GLN A 451 15.36 -4.90 -29.05
N ILE A 452 16.53 -5.51 -28.97
CA ILE A 452 17.14 -5.92 -27.69
C ILE A 452 17.44 -4.69 -26.81
N ALA A 453 18.03 -3.67 -27.37
CA ALA A 453 18.32 -2.42 -26.64
C ALA A 453 17.02 -1.74 -26.15
N TYR A 454 15.98 -1.71 -26.99
CA TYR A 454 14.66 -1.21 -26.59
C TYR A 454 14.09 -2.00 -25.39
N TRP A 455 14.13 -3.33 -25.41
CA TRP A 455 13.62 -4.14 -24.30
C TRP A 455 14.39 -3.91 -23.00
N LYS A 456 15.73 -3.77 -23.08
CA LYS A 456 16.55 -3.39 -21.92
C LYS A 456 16.14 -2.03 -21.38
N GLY A 457 15.98 -1.05 -22.25
CA GLY A 457 15.51 0.29 -21.88
C GLY A 457 14.14 0.25 -21.20
N ARG A 458 13.17 -0.55 -21.74
CA ARG A 458 11.85 -0.74 -21.15
C ARG A 458 11.92 -1.33 -19.75
N ALA A 459 12.69 -2.41 -19.55
CA ALA A 459 12.86 -3.04 -18.25
C ALA A 459 13.43 -2.07 -17.18
N LEU A 460 14.29 -1.13 -17.60
CA LEU A 460 14.83 -0.09 -16.71
C LEU A 460 13.79 1.01 -16.40
N VAL A 461 13.01 1.45 -17.37
CA VAL A 461 11.95 2.46 -17.17
C VAL A 461 10.83 1.95 -16.28
N ASP A 462 10.47 0.68 -16.38
CA ASP A 462 9.47 0.07 -15.51
C ASP A 462 9.88 0.10 -14.03
N ARG A 463 11.18 0.13 -13.77
CA ARG A 463 11.77 0.29 -12.45
C ARG A 463 12.48 1.66 -12.28
N ARG A 464 11.82 2.73 -12.74
CA ARG A 464 12.33 4.11 -12.65
C ARG A 464 12.46 4.65 -11.23
N ASP A 465 11.88 3.96 -10.25
CA ASP A 465 12.02 4.19 -8.82
C ASP A 465 13.43 3.86 -8.30
N ILE A 466 14.19 3.01 -9.01
CA ILE A 466 15.58 2.69 -8.68
C ILE A 466 16.48 3.81 -9.20
N ALA A 467 17.32 4.34 -8.31
CA ALA A 467 18.29 5.37 -8.65
C ALA A 467 19.24 4.89 -9.77
N GLY A 468 19.41 5.72 -10.81
CA GLY A 468 20.27 5.40 -11.96
C GLY A 468 19.56 4.69 -13.12
N ASN A 469 18.39 4.05 -12.89
CA ASN A 469 17.66 3.37 -13.97
C ASN A 469 17.20 4.31 -15.08
N PRO A 470 16.67 5.53 -14.85
CA PRO A 470 16.31 6.44 -15.92
C PRO A 470 17.49 6.81 -16.82
N GLN A 471 18.67 7.04 -16.24
CA GLN A 471 19.89 7.32 -17.01
C GLN A 471 20.35 6.10 -17.82
N ALA A 472 20.26 4.90 -17.21
CA ALA A 472 20.59 3.66 -17.92
C ALA A 472 19.60 3.40 -19.06
N ALA A 473 18.30 3.64 -18.85
CA ALA A 473 17.29 3.49 -19.89
C ALA A 473 17.51 4.44 -21.07
N ILE A 474 17.91 5.69 -20.81
CA ILE A 474 18.28 6.64 -21.89
C ILE A 474 19.37 6.04 -22.77
N ARG A 475 20.46 5.50 -22.18
CA ARG A 475 21.55 4.90 -22.97
C ARG A 475 21.08 3.73 -23.83
N GLU A 476 20.23 2.88 -23.29
CA GLU A 476 19.71 1.73 -24.03
C GLU A 476 18.78 2.17 -25.19
N PHE A 477 17.91 3.18 -24.97
CA PHE A 477 17.07 3.70 -26.05
C PHE A 477 17.88 4.48 -27.12
N GLU A 478 18.93 5.19 -26.72
CA GLU A 478 19.88 5.82 -27.68
C GLU A 478 20.60 4.75 -28.50
N ALA A 479 21.02 3.62 -27.87
CA ALA A 479 21.60 2.50 -28.59
C ALA A 479 20.59 1.85 -29.55
N ALA A 480 19.31 1.75 -29.16
CA ALA A 480 18.25 1.25 -30.03
C ALA A 480 18.06 2.14 -31.28
N ILE A 481 18.05 3.47 -31.10
CA ILE A 481 17.92 4.45 -32.19
C ILE A 481 19.18 4.47 -33.06
N ALA A 482 20.37 4.28 -32.48
CA ALA A 482 21.62 4.18 -33.24
C ALA A 482 21.64 2.93 -34.12
N ALA A 483 21.07 1.82 -33.67
CA ALA A 483 20.95 0.56 -34.43
C ALA A 483 19.83 0.60 -35.49
N ASP A 484 18.79 1.40 -35.29
CA ASP A 484 17.73 1.68 -36.25
C ASP A 484 17.17 3.08 -36.05
N PRO A 485 17.64 4.08 -36.83
CA PRO A 485 17.18 5.46 -36.73
C PRO A 485 15.67 5.68 -37.02
N ASN A 486 15.01 4.74 -37.66
CA ASN A 486 13.58 4.79 -37.98
C ASN A 486 12.72 4.08 -36.92
N PHE A 487 13.31 3.62 -35.83
CA PHE A 487 12.59 2.90 -34.79
C PHE A 487 11.76 3.86 -33.91
N ALA A 488 10.53 4.13 -34.26
CA ALA A 488 9.64 5.06 -33.57
C ALA A 488 9.43 4.70 -32.09
N MET A 489 9.32 3.39 -31.75
CA MET A 489 9.17 2.96 -30.36
C MET A 489 10.43 3.23 -29.51
N GLY A 490 11.63 3.22 -30.13
CA GLY A 490 12.87 3.64 -29.48
C GLY A 490 12.82 5.11 -29.05
N HIS A 491 12.35 5.99 -29.94
CA HIS A 491 12.15 7.41 -29.63
C HIS A 491 11.05 7.62 -28.56
N ALA A 492 9.94 6.85 -28.61
CA ALA A 492 8.87 6.92 -27.61
C ALA A 492 9.39 6.48 -26.21
N GLY A 493 10.18 5.41 -26.14
CA GLY A 493 10.81 4.96 -24.89
C GLY A 493 11.84 5.97 -24.34
N LEU A 494 12.62 6.58 -25.23
CA LEU A 494 13.57 7.65 -24.88
C LEU A 494 12.84 8.85 -24.27
N ALA A 495 11.70 9.26 -24.83
CA ALA A 495 10.88 10.35 -24.29
C ALA A 495 10.39 10.03 -22.87
N GLU A 496 9.96 8.80 -22.61
CA GLU A 496 9.52 8.38 -21.29
C GLU A 496 10.66 8.39 -20.26
N ALA A 497 11.85 7.90 -20.62
CA ALA A 497 13.03 7.92 -19.76
C ALA A 497 13.51 9.35 -19.46
N GLN A 498 13.52 10.23 -20.46
CA GLN A 498 13.84 11.65 -20.30
C GLN A 498 12.85 12.37 -19.39
N TRP A 499 11.53 12.04 -19.51
CA TRP A 499 10.53 12.56 -18.59
C TRP A 499 10.72 12.08 -17.15
N ALA A 500 11.14 10.84 -16.95
CA ALA A 500 11.51 10.34 -15.63
C ALA A 500 12.70 11.11 -15.04
N MET A 501 13.68 11.48 -15.85
CA MET A 501 14.79 12.37 -15.43
C MET A 501 14.30 13.74 -15.00
N TYR A 502 13.40 14.37 -15.79
CA TYR A 502 12.78 15.62 -15.38
C TYR A 502 12.08 15.52 -14.04
N SER A 503 11.29 14.45 -13.85
CA SER A 503 10.56 14.22 -12.58
C SER A 503 11.50 14.07 -11.38
N ASN A 504 12.69 13.51 -11.56
CA ASN A 504 13.68 13.29 -10.50
C ASN A 504 14.55 14.51 -10.22
N THR A 505 14.87 15.32 -11.24
CA THR A 505 15.85 16.41 -11.15
C THR A 505 15.24 17.80 -11.16
N ASN A 506 13.99 17.92 -11.63
CA ASN A 506 13.32 19.18 -11.96
C ASN A 506 14.08 20.06 -12.98
N ASP A 507 14.99 19.47 -13.75
CA ASP A 507 15.72 20.16 -14.81
C ASP A 507 14.89 20.17 -16.11
N LYS A 508 14.44 21.36 -16.50
CA LYS A 508 13.59 21.59 -17.69
C LYS A 508 14.17 21.07 -18.98
N SER A 509 15.50 21.03 -19.11
CA SER A 509 16.16 20.53 -20.31
C SER A 509 15.75 19.09 -20.65
N TRP A 510 15.45 18.27 -19.63
CA TRP A 510 14.95 16.92 -19.83
C TRP A 510 13.51 16.88 -20.36
N ALA A 511 12.65 17.80 -19.92
CA ALA A 511 11.30 17.93 -20.47
C ALA A 511 11.32 18.33 -21.94
N ASP A 512 12.20 19.27 -22.32
CA ASP A 512 12.36 19.71 -23.71
C ASP A 512 12.88 18.58 -24.61
N ARG A 513 13.85 17.79 -24.14
CA ARG A 513 14.33 16.58 -24.84
C ARG A 513 13.23 15.53 -24.99
N ALA A 514 12.44 15.30 -23.95
CA ALA A 514 11.32 14.36 -24.02
C ALA A 514 10.31 14.77 -25.09
N MET A 515 10.02 16.07 -25.22
CA MET A 515 9.12 16.58 -26.27
C MET A 515 9.72 16.41 -27.67
N GLN A 516 11.02 16.61 -27.85
CA GLN A 516 11.71 16.36 -29.14
C GLN A 516 11.65 14.88 -29.53
N SER A 517 11.96 13.97 -28.60
CA SER A 517 11.89 12.53 -28.82
C SER A 517 10.46 12.08 -29.12
N THR A 518 9.46 12.67 -28.45
CA THR A 518 8.03 12.42 -28.75
C THR A 518 7.67 12.84 -30.18
N ALA A 519 8.09 14.03 -30.62
CA ALA A 519 7.81 14.51 -31.97
C ALA A 519 8.47 13.61 -33.03
N ALA A 520 9.71 13.17 -32.78
CA ALA A 520 10.41 12.22 -33.66
C ALA A 520 9.63 10.90 -33.80
N ALA A 521 9.18 10.32 -32.70
CA ALA A 521 8.38 9.08 -32.71
C ALA A 521 7.10 9.23 -33.55
N VAL A 522 6.34 10.31 -33.35
CA VAL A 522 5.10 10.58 -34.08
C VAL A 522 5.34 10.82 -35.57
N THR A 523 6.47 11.45 -35.93
CA THR A 523 6.84 11.69 -37.33
C THR A 523 7.18 10.40 -38.06
N LEU A 524 7.87 9.47 -37.38
CA LEU A 524 8.29 8.19 -37.97
C LEU A 524 7.09 7.23 -38.16
N GLU A 525 6.23 7.08 -37.17
CA GLU A 525 5.07 6.18 -37.26
C GLU A 525 3.78 6.87 -36.76
N PRO A 526 3.15 7.72 -37.59
CA PRO A 526 1.99 8.51 -37.19
C PRO A 526 0.73 7.65 -36.94
N ASP A 527 0.65 6.47 -37.47
CA ASP A 527 -0.52 5.59 -37.37
C ASP A 527 -0.29 4.37 -36.46
N ARG A 528 0.77 4.41 -35.64
CA ARG A 528 0.96 3.40 -34.60
C ARG A 528 0.26 3.81 -33.28
N PRO A 529 -0.73 3.02 -32.77
CA PRO A 529 -1.49 3.39 -31.57
C PRO A 529 -0.59 3.61 -30.34
N ALA A 530 0.43 2.78 -30.13
CA ALA A 530 1.35 2.89 -29.00
C ALA A 530 2.19 4.19 -29.03
N VAL A 531 2.59 4.66 -30.22
CA VAL A 531 3.31 5.92 -30.39
C VAL A 531 2.38 7.08 -30.03
N ARG A 532 1.15 7.08 -30.54
CA ARG A 532 0.13 8.12 -30.23
C ARG A 532 -0.21 8.15 -28.74
N TYR A 533 -0.35 6.99 -28.11
CA TYR A 533 -0.57 6.91 -26.65
C TYR A 533 0.62 7.51 -25.88
N SER A 534 1.86 7.12 -26.22
CA SER A 534 3.06 7.65 -25.56
C SER A 534 3.18 9.16 -25.74
N ALA A 535 2.86 9.69 -26.91
CA ALA A 535 2.81 11.12 -27.18
C ALA A 535 1.77 11.83 -26.30
N GLY A 536 0.55 11.29 -26.25
CA GLY A 536 -0.52 11.82 -25.40
C GLY A 536 -0.15 11.81 -23.92
N LEU A 537 0.53 10.78 -23.45
CA LEU A 537 1.00 10.68 -22.06
C LEU A 537 2.07 11.74 -21.74
N THR A 538 3.04 11.94 -22.65
CA THR A 538 4.08 12.96 -22.48
C THR A 538 3.48 14.36 -22.49
N MET A 539 2.55 14.64 -23.40
CA MET A 539 1.84 15.93 -23.47
C MET A 539 0.96 16.17 -22.25
N PHE A 540 0.25 15.15 -21.75
CA PHE A 540 -0.50 15.24 -20.50
C PHE A 540 0.39 15.61 -19.32
N ARG A 541 1.54 14.94 -19.16
CA ARG A 541 2.52 15.20 -18.11
C ARG A 541 3.11 16.60 -18.19
N SER A 542 3.30 17.14 -19.40
CA SER A 542 3.79 18.50 -19.64
C SER A 542 2.73 19.60 -19.47
N GLY A 543 1.47 19.25 -19.19
CA GLY A 543 0.36 20.18 -19.07
C GLY A 543 -0.24 20.65 -20.42
N ARG A 544 0.21 20.10 -21.54
CA ARG A 544 -0.30 20.38 -22.90
C ARG A 544 -1.56 19.55 -23.15
N PHE A 545 -2.64 19.86 -22.42
CA PHE A 545 -3.85 19.03 -22.40
C PHE A 545 -4.57 18.95 -23.74
N GLU A 546 -4.56 20.00 -24.55
CA GLU A 546 -5.22 19.98 -25.85
C GLU A 546 -4.47 19.09 -26.85
N ASP A 547 -3.15 19.16 -26.88
CA ASP A 547 -2.33 18.28 -27.72
C ASP A 547 -2.46 16.82 -27.25
N ALA A 548 -2.45 16.59 -25.92
CA ALA A 548 -2.69 15.26 -25.36
C ALA A 548 -4.05 14.69 -25.79
N ARG A 549 -5.10 15.51 -25.81
CA ARG A 549 -6.44 15.11 -26.28
C ARG A 549 -6.40 14.66 -27.73
N GLN A 550 -5.74 15.41 -28.62
CA GLN A 550 -5.66 15.07 -30.04
C GLN A 550 -4.92 13.72 -30.24
N GLU A 551 -3.76 13.55 -29.61
CA GLU A 551 -2.97 12.32 -29.74
C GLU A 551 -3.70 11.09 -29.19
N LEU A 552 -4.38 11.22 -28.04
CA LEU A 552 -5.16 10.14 -27.44
C LEU A 552 -6.42 9.82 -28.25
N THR A 553 -7.09 10.81 -28.82
CA THR A 553 -8.22 10.58 -29.73
C THR A 553 -7.74 9.75 -30.93
N ARG A 554 -6.59 10.11 -31.53
CA ARG A 554 -6.03 9.35 -32.63
C ARG A 554 -5.61 7.92 -32.23
N ALA A 555 -5.04 7.77 -31.02
CA ALA A 555 -4.72 6.44 -30.50
C ALA A 555 -5.97 5.54 -30.37
N ILE A 556 -7.10 6.09 -29.87
CA ILE A 556 -8.37 5.38 -29.73
C ILE A 556 -9.00 5.07 -31.10
N GLU A 557 -8.93 5.97 -32.08
CA GLU A 557 -9.39 5.71 -33.45
C GLU A 557 -8.66 4.53 -34.08
N LEU A 558 -7.33 4.44 -33.86
CA LEU A 558 -6.48 3.37 -34.36
C LEU A 558 -6.69 2.05 -33.60
N GLN A 559 -6.94 2.14 -32.28
CA GLN A 559 -7.18 0.97 -31.41
C GLN A 559 -8.33 1.25 -30.43
N PRO A 560 -9.60 1.03 -30.84
CA PRO A 560 -10.79 1.32 -30.02
C PRO A 560 -10.86 0.51 -28.70
N THR A 561 -10.16 -0.61 -28.62
CA THR A 561 -10.11 -1.47 -27.44
C THR A 561 -9.03 -1.07 -26.43
N SER A 562 -8.30 0.05 -26.65
CA SER A 562 -7.32 0.54 -25.70
C SER A 562 -7.98 1.18 -24.49
N GLU A 563 -8.09 0.43 -23.38
CA GLU A 563 -8.58 0.95 -22.09
C GLU A 563 -7.70 2.10 -21.60
N GLU A 564 -6.37 1.97 -21.70
CA GLU A 564 -5.41 2.96 -21.24
C GLU A 564 -5.52 4.31 -21.95
N ALA A 565 -5.63 4.30 -23.30
CA ALA A 565 -5.80 5.53 -24.06
C ALA A 565 -7.14 6.20 -23.71
N THR A 566 -8.22 5.39 -23.59
CA THR A 566 -9.56 5.87 -23.26
C THR A 566 -9.59 6.46 -21.84
N ARG A 567 -8.97 5.80 -20.87
CA ARG A 567 -8.84 6.23 -19.47
C ARG A 567 -8.03 7.53 -19.38
N LEU A 568 -6.88 7.58 -20.04
CA LEU A 568 -6.02 8.77 -20.03
C LEU A 568 -6.72 9.98 -20.71
N LEU A 569 -7.49 9.76 -21.78
CA LEU A 569 -8.31 10.82 -22.38
C LEU A 569 -9.37 11.34 -21.39
N GLY A 570 -9.99 10.46 -20.61
CA GLY A 570 -10.88 10.86 -19.51
C GLY A 570 -10.18 11.81 -18.54
N ARG A 571 -8.95 11.48 -18.09
CA ARG A 571 -8.14 12.34 -17.22
C ARG A 571 -7.80 13.69 -17.87
N VAL A 572 -7.44 13.70 -19.15
CA VAL A 572 -7.14 14.94 -19.90
C VAL A 572 -8.36 15.87 -19.89
N LEU A 573 -9.53 15.34 -20.22
CA LEU A 573 -10.79 16.10 -20.27
C LEU A 573 -11.15 16.67 -18.89
N MET A 574 -10.99 15.88 -17.81
CA MET A 574 -11.18 16.36 -16.44
C MET A 574 -10.25 17.53 -16.09
N ARG A 575 -8.97 17.46 -16.52
CA ARG A 575 -7.99 18.56 -16.31
C ARG A 575 -8.32 19.82 -17.13
N GLN A 576 -9.05 19.68 -18.21
CA GLN A 576 -9.59 20.79 -19.02
C GLN A 576 -10.92 21.37 -18.47
N GLY A 577 -11.44 20.83 -17.36
CA GLY A 577 -12.74 21.20 -16.78
C GLY A 577 -13.96 20.60 -17.51
N ARG A 578 -13.74 19.71 -18.48
CA ARG A 578 -14.80 19.01 -19.24
C ARG A 578 -15.23 17.73 -18.50
N ILE A 579 -15.83 17.95 -17.33
CA ILE A 579 -16.07 16.89 -16.33
C ILE A 579 -16.93 15.76 -16.89
N ASP A 580 -18.08 16.08 -17.49
CA ASP A 580 -19.04 15.05 -17.92
C ASP A 580 -18.52 14.23 -19.11
N GLU A 581 -17.77 14.86 -20.02
CA GLU A 581 -17.11 14.16 -21.12
C GLU A 581 -15.99 13.24 -20.61
N GLY A 582 -15.20 13.72 -19.64
CA GLY A 582 -14.20 12.88 -18.98
C GLY A 582 -14.83 11.65 -18.33
N MET A 583 -15.98 11.82 -17.66
CA MET A 583 -16.74 10.72 -17.06
C MET A 583 -17.26 9.73 -18.10
N GLU A 584 -17.65 10.20 -19.28
CA GLU A 584 -18.06 9.30 -20.37
C GLU A 584 -16.90 8.41 -20.84
N HIS A 585 -15.69 8.97 -20.94
CA HIS A 585 -14.50 8.19 -21.29
C HIS A 585 -14.11 7.19 -20.22
N PHE A 586 -14.24 7.51 -18.93
CA PHE A 586 -14.07 6.50 -17.86
C PHE A 586 -15.12 5.38 -17.96
N ARG A 587 -16.38 5.68 -18.29
CA ARG A 587 -17.41 4.65 -18.53
C ARG A 587 -17.06 3.78 -19.74
N LYS A 588 -16.55 4.37 -20.83
CA LYS A 588 -16.06 3.62 -22.00
C LYS A 588 -14.87 2.71 -21.62
N ALA A 589 -13.94 3.20 -20.82
CA ALA A 589 -12.83 2.39 -20.30
C ALA A 589 -13.33 1.21 -19.46
N LEU A 590 -14.36 1.43 -18.60
CA LEU A 590 -15.00 0.37 -17.83
C LEU A 590 -15.83 -0.59 -18.69
N ALA A 591 -16.35 -0.14 -19.85
CA ALA A 591 -17.00 -1.06 -20.80
C ALA A 591 -16.00 -2.00 -21.47
N ILE A 592 -14.74 -1.56 -21.65
CA ILE A 592 -13.64 -2.40 -22.13
C ILE A 592 -13.17 -3.33 -21.01
N ARG A 593 -13.03 -2.83 -19.77
CA ARG A 593 -12.54 -3.57 -18.62
C ARG A 593 -13.37 -3.26 -17.36
N PRO A 594 -14.46 -4.01 -17.12
CA PRO A 594 -15.42 -3.71 -16.04
C PRO A 594 -14.83 -3.74 -14.63
N ASN A 595 -13.85 -4.62 -14.38
CA ASN A 595 -13.24 -4.81 -13.06
C ASN A 595 -11.90 -4.07 -12.90
N SER A 596 -11.67 -2.99 -13.65
CA SER A 596 -10.46 -2.17 -13.53
C SER A 596 -10.50 -1.31 -12.27
N ILE A 597 -9.75 -1.71 -11.25
CA ILE A 597 -9.57 -0.92 -10.02
C ILE A 597 -8.94 0.42 -10.33
N THR A 598 -7.99 0.45 -11.26
CA THR A 598 -7.30 1.68 -11.69
C THR A 598 -8.29 2.69 -12.26
N VAL A 599 -9.21 2.25 -13.14
CA VAL A 599 -10.23 3.15 -13.70
C VAL A 599 -11.16 3.69 -12.61
N HIS A 600 -11.65 2.84 -11.72
CA HIS A 600 -12.49 3.28 -10.60
C HIS A 600 -11.76 4.27 -9.68
N THR A 601 -10.50 4.01 -9.37
CA THR A 601 -9.68 4.88 -8.51
C THR A 601 -9.40 6.23 -9.20
N GLU A 602 -9.00 6.24 -10.47
CA GLU A 602 -8.74 7.48 -11.22
C GLU A 602 -10.01 8.29 -11.47
N MET A 603 -11.14 7.63 -11.74
CA MET A 603 -12.46 8.25 -11.82
C MET A 603 -12.85 8.92 -10.51
N GLY A 604 -12.65 8.21 -9.39
CA GLY A 604 -12.89 8.74 -8.05
C GLY A 604 -12.01 9.97 -7.74
N LEU A 605 -10.71 9.92 -8.04
CA LEU A 605 -9.80 11.04 -7.89
C LEU A 605 -10.21 12.24 -8.75
N ALA A 606 -10.57 12.01 -10.00
CA ALA A 606 -11.01 13.05 -10.92
C ALA A 606 -12.28 13.74 -10.41
N LEU A 607 -13.26 12.98 -9.94
CA LEU A 607 -14.48 13.50 -9.32
C LEU A 607 -14.20 14.24 -8.00
N TYR A 608 -13.26 13.74 -7.19
CA TYR A 608 -12.84 14.42 -5.96
C TYR A 608 -12.28 15.82 -6.24
N TYR A 609 -11.38 15.95 -7.22
CA TYR A 609 -10.83 17.25 -7.62
C TYR A 609 -11.85 18.14 -8.32
N ALA A 610 -12.90 17.57 -8.89
CA ALA A 610 -14.05 18.31 -9.41
C ALA A 610 -15.09 18.67 -8.33
N SER A 611 -14.80 18.43 -7.04
CA SER A 611 -15.69 18.66 -5.88
C SER A 611 -16.99 17.84 -5.92
N ARG A 612 -17.06 16.78 -6.75
CA ARG A 612 -18.20 15.84 -6.83
C ARG A 612 -17.98 14.68 -5.83
N TYR A 613 -17.89 15.01 -4.54
CA TYR A 613 -17.40 14.09 -3.50
C TYR A 613 -18.23 12.83 -3.30
N LYS A 614 -19.56 12.91 -3.45
CA LYS A 614 -20.45 11.73 -3.32
C LYS A 614 -20.18 10.73 -4.43
N GLU A 615 -20.07 11.21 -5.66
CA GLU A 615 -19.78 10.36 -6.81
C GLU A 615 -18.34 9.82 -6.78
N ALA A 616 -17.41 10.61 -6.24
CA ALA A 616 -16.05 10.15 -5.97
C ALA A 616 -16.05 8.97 -4.98
N LEU A 617 -16.85 9.09 -3.91
CA LEU A 617 -17.00 8.02 -2.92
C LEU A 617 -17.57 6.74 -3.54
N ASP A 618 -18.62 6.84 -4.38
CA ASP A 618 -19.19 5.69 -5.06
C ASP A 618 -18.15 4.97 -5.95
N ALA A 619 -17.30 5.73 -6.62
CA ALA A 619 -16.21 5.17 -7.43
C ALA A 619 -15.14 4.48 -6.57
N PHE A 620 -14.74 5.08 -5.45
CA PHE A 620 -13.77 4.46 -4.53
C PHE A 620 -14.35 3.23 -3.83
N GLU A 621 -15.65 3.21 -3.48
CA GLU A 621 -16.30 2.03 -2.91
C GLU A 621 -16.32 0.85 -3.89
N LYS A 622 -16.49 1.11 -5.20
CA LYS A 622 -16.32 0.07 -6.23
C LYS A 622 -14.89 -0.44 -6.30
N ALA A 623 -13.89 0.47 -6.23
CA ALA A 623 -12.49 0.06 -6.16
C ALA A 623 -12.19 -0.78 -4.91
N ILE A 624 -12.78 -0.44 -3.75
CA ILE A 624 -12.64 -1.20 -2.50
C ILE A 624 -13.35 -2.56 -2.59
N ALA A 625 -14.53 -2.62 -3.23
CA ALA A 625 -15.22 -3.90 -3.44
C ALA A 625 -14.38 -4.88 -4.26
N LEU A 626 -13.64 -4.37 -5.26
CA LEU A 626 -12.70 -5.14 -6.07
C LEU A 626 -11.42 -5.47 -5.29
N ALA A 627 -10.86 -4.52 -4.52
CA ALA A 627 -9.64 -4.68 -3.72
C ALA A 627 -9.85 -4.26 -2.26
N PRO A 628 -10.44 -5.11 -1.41
CA PRO A 628 -10.77 -4.75 -0.01
C PRO A 628 -9.57 -4.36 0.86
N ASN A 629 -8.37 -4.84 0.50
CA ASN A 629 -7.14 -4.58 1.22
C ASN A 629 -6.30 -3.42 0.63
N SER A 630 -6.87 -2.61 -0.26
CA SER A 630 -6.19 -1.43 -0.80
C SER A 630 -6.24 -0.27 0.20
N SER A 631 -5.17 -0.10 0.99
CA SER A 631 -5.02 1.03 1.92
C SER A 631 -5.16 2.39 1.20
N SER A 632 -4.71 2.48 -0.06
CA SER A 632 -4.83 3.70 -0.86
C SER A 632 -6.29 4.02 -1.20
N ALA A 633 -7.05 3.03 -1.70
CA ALA A 633 -8.47 3.22 -2.03
C ALA A 633 -9.30 3.59 -0.78
N LEU A 634 -9.04 2.92 0.35
CA LEU A 634 -9.68 3.23 1.63
C LEU A 634 -9.35 4.65 2.10
N THR A 635 -8.09 5.09 2.00
CA THR A 635 -7.70 6.46 2.36
C THR A 635 -8.42 7.50 1.50
N GLN A 636 -8.54 7.25 0.20
CA GLN A 636 -9.22 8.15 -0.74
C GLN A 636 -10.74 8.18 -0.51
N ALA A 637 -11.37 7.03 -0.21
CA ALA A 637 -12.76 6.96 0.19
C ALA A 637 -13.03 7.73 1.50
N GLY A 638 -12.10 7.64 2.47
CA GLY A 638 -12.14 8.43 3.69
C GLY A 638 -12.11 9.93 3.41
N ALA A 639 -11.18 10.38 2.53
CA ALA A 639 -11.10 11.78 2.14
C ALA A 639 -12.38 12.25 1.41
N ALA A 640 -12.91 11.45 0.51
CA ALA A 640 -14.16 11.76 -0.19
C ALA A 640 -15.36 11.83 0.77
N SER A 641 -15.45 10.92 1.74
CA SER A 641 -16.48 10.92 2.78
C SER A 641 -16.41 12.16 3.67
N GLN A 642 -15.20 12.56 4.09
CA GLN A 642 -14.97 13.76 4.88
C GLN A 642 -15.45 15.01 4.12
N MET A 643 -15.07 15.14 2.85
CA MET A 643 -15.48 16.27 2.02
C MET A 643 -16.96 16.24 1.64
N ALA A 644 -17.58 15.06 1.61
CA ALA A 644 -19.03 14.89 1.43
C ALA A 644 -19.83 15.24 2.69
N GLY A 645 -19.17 15.51 3.82
CA GLY A 645 -19.81 15.88 5.08
C GLY A 645 -20.19 14.68 5.95
N ASP A 646 -19.61 13.50 5.73
CA ASP A 646 -19.79 12.32 6.57
C ASP A 646 -18.47 11.94 7.28
N PRO A 647 -18.11 12.64 8.36
CA PRO A 647 -16.87 12.40 9.09
C PRO A 647 -16.85 11.03 9.79
N LYS A 648 -18.01 10.46 10.12
CA LYS A 648 -18.09 9.15 10.75
C LYS A 648 -17.70 8.03 9.78
N LYS A 649 -18.22 8.09 8.56
CA LYS A 649 -17.85 7.16 7.49
C LYS A 649 -16.38 7.34 7.07
N ALA A 650 -15.88 8.59 7.09
CA ALA A 650 -14.48 8.89 6.82
C ALA A 650 -13.55 8.20 7.82
N LEU A 651 -13.85 8.29 9.13
CA LEU A 651 -13.08 7.61 10.18
C LEU A 651 -13.06 6.10 10.01
N ASP A 652 -14.21 5.46 9.71
CA ASP A 652 -14.27 4.02 9.45
C ASP A 652 -13.34 3.58 8.30
N PHE A 653 -13.31 4.34 7.21
CA PHE A 653 -12.39 4.07 6.10
C PHE A 653 -10.92 4.29 6.49
N TYR A 654 -10.61 5.35 7.22
CA TYR A 654 -9.24 5.63 7.67
C TYR A 654 -8.73 4.59 8.67
N GLU A 655 -9.58 4.12 9.58
CA GLU A 655 -9.25 3.04 10.53
C GLU A 655 -8.92 1.74 9.78
N LYS A 656 -9.76 1.36 8.80
CA LYS A 656 -9.46 0.21 7.93
C LYS A 656 -8.17 0.39 7.14
N ALA A 657 -7.92 1.59 6.61
CA ALA A 657 -6.70 1.89 5.88
C ALA A 657 -5.45 1.77 6.75
N THR A 658 -5.50 2.32 7.98
CA THR A 658 -4.38 2.28 8.93
C THR A 658 -4.12 0.90 9.50
N ALA A 659 -5.16 0.06 9.62
CA ALA A 659 -5.02 -1.35 10.01
C ALA A 659 -4.26 -2.19 8.96
N ILE A 660 -4.35 -1.81 7.68
CA ILE A 660 -3.63 -2.46 6.58
C ILE A 660 -2.23 -1.87 6.46
N GLN A 661 -2.14 -0.55 6.37
CA GLN A 661 -0.89 0.19 6.22
C GLN A 661 -0.97 1.54 6.92
N PRO A 662 -0.30 1.73 8.07
CA PRO A 662 -0.21 3.00 8.74
C PRO A 662 0.49 4.05 7.86
N ARG A 663 -0.18 5.18 7.60
CA ARG A 663 0.35 6.30 6.82
C ARG A 663 0.19 7.61 7.59
N ALA A 664 1.24 8.43 7.57
CA ALA A 664 1.26 9.71 8.26
C ALA A 664 0.10 10.63 7.84
N GLU A 665 -0.20 10.67 6.55
CA GLU A 665 -1.28 11.49 6.00
C GLU A 665 -2.65 11.04 6.49
N THR A 666 -2.89 9.73 6.57
CA THR A 666 -4.15 9.17 7.04
C THR A 666 -4.39 9.53 8.51
N PHE A 667 -3.37 9.36 9.35
CA PHE A 667 -3.46 9.78 10.76
C PHE A 667 -3.66 11.30 10.91
N SER A 668 -3.00 12.13 10.10
CA SER A 668 -3.20 13.59 10.10
C SER A 668 -4.65 13.96 9.73
N SER A 669 -5.25 13.28 8.76
CA SER A 669 -6.66 13.47 8.38
C SER A 669 -7.63 13.06 9.49
N MET A 670 -7.38 11.91 10.15
CA MET A 670 -8.15 11.48 11.33
C MET A 670 -8.06 12.53 12.45
N GLY A 671 -6.86 13.06 12.70
CA GLY A 671 -6.63 14.12 13.69
C GLY A 671 -7.48 15.36 13.41
N THR A 672 -7.62 15.75 12.15
CA THR A 672 -8.45 16.89 11.75
C THR A 672 -9.93 16.60 12.04
N ILE A 673 -10.45 15.41 11.73
CA ILE A 673 -11.83 15.05 12.03
C ILE A 673 -12.09 15.04 13.53
N TYR A 674 -11.19 14.45 14.34
CA TYR A 674 -11.34 14.45 15.79
C TYR A 674 -11.29 15.86 16.38
N TYR A 675 -10.45 16.73 15.82
CA TYR A 675 -10.39 18.14 16.23
C TYR A 675 -11.72 18.85 15.97
N ASP A 676 -12.28 18.71 14.77
CA ASP A 676 -13.57 19.32 14.38
C ASP A 676 -14.75 18.78 15.22
N GLN A 677 -14.65 17.54 15.72
CA GLN A 677 -15.62 16.94 16.65
C GLN A 677 -15.42 17.36 18.11
N GLY A 678 -14.39 18.14 18.42
CA GLY A 678 -14.05 18.55 19.80
C GLY A 678 -13.34 17.47 20.61
N GLU A 679 -12.96 16.34 19.99
CA GLU A 679 -12.26 15.24 20.63
C GLU A 679 -10.73 15.50 20.65
N PHE A 680 -10.32 16.60 21.32
CA PHE A 680 -8.97 17.14 21.22
C PHE A 680 -7.86 16.17 21.65
N GLN A 681 -8.14 15.25 22.61
CA GLN A 681 -7.15 14.26 23.02
C GLN A 681 -6.90 13.23 21.89
N LYS A 682 -7.96 12.78 21.22
CA LYS A 682 -7.82 11.86 20.06
C LYS A 682 -7.15 12.57 18.89
N ALA A 683 -7.47 13.85 18.67
CA ALA A 683 -6.81 14.67 17.66
C ALA A 683 -5.30 14.78 17.90
N ALA A 684 -4.89 15.10 19.13
CA ALA A 684 -3.49 15.18 19.49
C ALA A 684 -2.77 13.83 19.27
N ASN A 685 -3.36 12.73 19.73
CA ASN A 685 -2.81 11.39 19.55
C ASN A 685 -2.62 11.06 18.07
N ALA A 686 -3.61 11.38 17.23
CA ALA A 686 -3.54 11.11 15.80
C ALA A 686 -2.44 11.93 15.09
N TYR A 687 -2.33 13.24 15.39
CA TYR A 687 -1.25 14.06 14.85
C TYR A 687 0.13 13.60 15.32
N GLU A 688 0.25 13.17 16.58
CA GLU A 688 1.46 12.60 17.13
C GLU A 688 1.87 11.31 16.41
N ALA A 689 0.92 10.40 16.17
CA ALA A 689 1.14 9.18 15.41
C ALA A 689 1.60 9.50 13.98
N ALA A 690 0.98 10.50 13.33
CA ALA A 690 1.39 10.96 12.00
C ALA A 690 2.85 11.42 11.98
N LEU A 691 3.24 12.26 12.95
CA LEU A 691 4.59 12.84 13.05
C LEU A 691 5.65 11.80 13.45
N LEU A 692 5.26 10.73 14.15
CA LEU A 692 6.15 9.61 14.48
C LEU A 692 6.48 8.75 13.25
N ILE A 693 5.51 8.53 12.37
CA ILE A 693 5.70 7.73 11.14
C ILE A 693 6.61 8.50 10.18
N ARG A 694 6.33 9.77 9.98
CA ARG A 694 7.12 10.64 9.10
C ARG A 694 7.02 12.09 9.59
N PRO A 695 8.15 12.84 9.66
CA PRO A 695 8.09 14.26 9.92
C PRO A 695 7.34 14.95 8.77
N LEU A 696 6.06 15.24 9.00
CA LEU A 696 5.21 15.98 8.08
C LEU A 696 5.57 17.48 8.10
N GLY A 697 5.01 18.24 7.14
CA GLY A 697 5.20 19.69 7.03
C GLY A 697 4.63 20.48 8.21
N ALA A 698 4.83 21.78 8.17
CA ALA A 698 4.46 22.73 9.21
C ALA A 698 3.00 22.68 9.68
N ILE A 699 2.08 22.33 8.78
CA ILE A 699 0.63 22.29 9.05
C ILE A 699 0.28 21.25 10.13
N THR A 700 0.85 20.05 10.08
CA THR A 700 0.54 19.00 11.07
C THR A 700 1.04 19.39 12.47
N HIS A 701 2.24 19.99 12.56
CA HIS A 701 2.75 20.54 13.82
C HIS A 701 1.87 21.64 14.37
N ARG A 702 1.35 22.55 13.51
CA ARG A 702 0.41 23.58 13.90
C ARG A 702 -0.90 22.99 14.43
N ASN A 703 -1.47 22.01 13.73
CA ASN A 703 -2.71 21.34 14.15
C ASN A 703 -2.52 20.62 15.50
N LEU A 704 -1.36 19.98 15.73
CA LEU A 704 -1.01 19.40 17.04
C LEU A 704 -0.93 20.48 18.12
N GLY A 705 -0.33 21.63 17.82
CA GLY A 705 -0.30 22.79 18.73
C GLY A 705 -1.69 23.29 19.08
N ASP A 706 -2.59 23.38 18.09
CA ASP A 706 -3.99 23.78 18.31
C ASP A 706 -4.72 22.76 19.21
N ALA A 707 -4.53 21.46 18.99
CA ALA A 707 -5.10 20.41 19.84
C ALA A 707 -4.58 20.49 21.29
N TYR A 708 -3.28 20.69 21.49
CA TYR A 708 -2.72 20.88 22.82
C TYR A 708 -3.21 22.15 23.52
N ARG A 709 -3.40 23.25 22.77
CA ARG A 709 -3.98 24.48 23.30
C ARG A 709 -5.39 24.26 23.84
N ARG A 710 -6.21 23.52 23.09
CA ARG A 710 -7.57 23.14 23.52
C ARG A 710 -7.58 22.23 24.75
N LEU A 711 -6.54 21.44 24.95
CA LEU A 711 -6.35 20.58 26.14
C LEU A 711 -5.74 21.33 27.33
N GLY A 712 -5.48 22.65 27.22
CA GLY A 712 -4.83 23.44 28.27
C GLY A 712 -3.33 23.15 28.44
N ARG A 713 -2.71 22.41 27.53
CA ARG A 713 -1.28 22.02 27.57
C ARG A 713 -0.39 23.07 26.89
N SER A 714 -0.35 24.27 27.50
CA SER A 714 0.27 25.44 26.87
C SER A 714 1.74 25.26 26.48
N ASP A 715 2.55 24.55 27.28
CA ASP A 715 3.96 24.33 26.95
C ASP A 715 4.15 23.34 25.77
N ALA A 716 3.32 22.31 25.71
CA ALA A 716 3.31 21.39 24.58
C ALA A 716 2.85 22.08 23.30
N ALA A 717 1.83 22.91 23.38
CA ALA A 717 1.35 23.73 22.25
C ALA A 717 2.44 24.65 21.72
N ARG A 718 3.15 25.39 22.61
CA ARG A 718 4.26 26.25 22.21
C ARG A 718 5.40 25.47 21.54
N ARG A 719 5.75 24.27 22.03
CA ARG A 719 6.76 23.43 21.37
C ARG A 719 6.31 23.02 19.98
N ALA A 720 5.06 22.57 19.82
CA ALA A 720 4.53 22.17 18.52
C ALA A 720 4.53 23.35 17.51
N TYR A 721 4.15 24.56 17.94
CA TYR A 721 4.20 25.75 17.07
C TYR A 721 5.64 26.15 16.69
N ARG A 722 6.63 26.00 17.58
CA ARG A 722 8.05 26.23 17.23
C ARG A 722 8.53 25.25 16.16
N GLU A 723 8.14 23.99 16.26
CA GLU A 723 8.45 23.02 15.19
C GLU A 723 7.76 23.41 13.87
N ALA A 724 6.51 23.89 13.91
CA ALA A 724 5.84 24.41 12.71
C ALA A 724 6.62 25.59 12.09
N VAL A 725 7.17 26.48 12.90
CA VAL A 725 8.03 27.60 12.45
C VAL A 725 9.28 27.05 11.74
N VAL A 726 10.01 26.10 12.35
CA VAL A 726 11.23 25.52 11.78
C VAL A 726 10.92 24.87 10.43
N ARG A 727 9.85 24.09 10.33
CA ARG A 727 9.44 23.43 9.06
C ARG A 727 9.05 24.44 8.00
N GLN A 728 8.29 25.48 8.36
CA GLN A 728 7.86 26.52 7.41
C GLN A 728 9.06 27.35 6.91
N GLN A 729 10.05 27.60 7.75
CA GLN A 729 11.28 28.27 7.34
C GLN A 729 12.10 27.41 6.35
N ALA A 730 12.16 26.11 6.57
CA ALA A 730 12.81 25.19 5.62
C ALA A 730 12.09 25.16 4.25
N GLU A 731 10.76 25.21 4.23
CA GLU A 731 9.98 25.33 2.97
C GLU A 731 10.28 26.66 2.26
N LEU A 732 10.35 27.76 3.01
CA LEU A 732 10.66 29.10 2.49
C LEU A 732 12.12 29.23 1.98
N ALA A 733 13.05 28.42 2.48
CA ALA A 733 14.43 28.40 1.95
C ALA A 733 14.45 27.95 0.47
N VAL A 734 13.50 27.13 0.05
CA VAL A 734 13.34 26.68 -1.36
C VAL A 734 12.58 27.73 -2.18
N SER A 735 11.62 28.43 -1.58
CA SER A 735 10.76 29.43 -2.26
C SER A 735 10.62 30.71 -1.43
N PRO A 736 11.66 31.56 -1.36
CA PRO A 736 11.68 32.72 -0.48
C PRO A 736 10.61 33.80 -0.78
N GLY A 737 10.09 33.82 -2.01
CA GLY A 737 9.10 34.78 -2.47
C GLY A 737 7.63 34.34 -2.32
N ASP A 738 7.35 33.20 -1.68
CA ASP A 738 5.96 32.75 -1.45
C ASP A 738 5.30 33.56 -0.33
N ALA A 739 4.51 34.57 -0.72
CA ALA A 739 3.80 35.46 0.20
C ALA A 739 2.83 34.69 1.12
N ARG A 740 2.14 33.66 0.61
CA ARG A 740 1.20 32.85 1.41
C ARG A 740 1.95 31.99 2.42
N ALA A 741 3.13 31.48 2.07
CA ALA A 741 4.00 30.74 3.00
C ALA A 741 4.57 31.67 4.09
N LEU A 742 4.98 32.90 3.75
CA LEU A 742 5.40 33.92 4.73
C LEU A 742 4.27 34.31 5.71
N ALA A 743 3.05 34.46 5.20
CA ALA A 743 1.88 34.74 6.04
C ALA A 743 1.54 33.56 6.99
N ARG A 744 1.69 32.30 6.52
CA ARG A 744 1.57 31.12 7.41
C ARG A 744 2.66 31.12 8.48
N LEU A 745 3.91 31.43 8.12
CA LEU A 745 5.02 31.56 9.08
C LEU A 745 4.70 32.58 10.17
N ALA A 746 4.15 33.73 9.78
CA ALA A 746 3.76 34.78 10.73
C ALA A 746 2.72 34.29 11.75
N VAL A 747 1.71 33.52 11.31
CA VAL A 747 0.71 32.90 12.20
C VAL A 747 1.38 31.93 13.18
N TYR A 748 2.30 31.06 12.70
CA TYR A 748 2.96 30.08 13.56
C TYR A 748 3.87 30.75 14.59
N GLN A 749 4.58 31.84 14.23
CA GLN A 749 5.39 32.64 15.12
C GLN A 749 4.53 33.32 16.19
N ALA A 750 3.39 33.91 15.81
CA ALA A 750 2.45 34.53 16.77
C ALA A 750 1.91 33.47 17.76
N LYS A 751 1.50 32.29 17.28
CA LYS A 751 1.05 31.18 18.15
C LYS A 751 2.18 30.64 19.04
N ALA A 752 3.43 30.69 18.60
CA ALA A 752 4.60 30.34 19.41
C ALA A 752 4.97 31.40 20.47
N GLY A 753 4.37 32.61 20.39
CA GLY A 753 4.62 33.74 21.29
C GLY A 753 5.75 34.67 20.84
N ASP A 754 6.17 34.64 19.56
CA ASP A 754 7.17 35.54 18.98
C ASP A 754 6.48 36.60 18.10
N ASP A 755 5.85 37.60 18.73
CA ASP A 755 5.12 38.64 18.02
C ASP A 755 6.00 39.52 17.15
N ALA A 756 7.28 39.71 17.53
CA ALA A 756 8.22 40.48 16.75
C ALA A 756 8.61 39.78 15.42
N ALA A 757 8.88 38.49 15.47
CA ALA A 757 9.12 37.73 14.26
C ALA A 757 7.86 37.62 13.39
N ALA A 758 6.68 37.43 14.01
CA ALA A 758 5.41 37.37 13.31
C ALA A 758 5.13 38.67 12.53
N GLY A 759 5.40 39.83 13.15
CA GLY A 759 5.27 41.12 12.48
C GLY A 759 6.20 41.29 11.28
N ARG A 760 7.46 40.84 11.39
CA ARG A 760 8.42 40.88 10.25
C ARG A 760 8.00 39.98 9.09
N SER A 761 7.59 38.76 9.38
CA SER A 761 7.15 37.79 8.36
C SER A 761 5.86 38.24 7.68
N LEU A 762 4.92 38.82 8.44
CA LEU A 762 3.69 39.38 7.89
C LEU A 762 3.96 40.59 6.98
N ALA A 763 4.80 41.52 7.39
CA ALA A 763 5.16 42.70 6.59
C ALA A 763 5.86 42.27 5.27
N ALA A 764 6.68 41.21 5.29
CA ALA A 764 7.30 40.64 4.10
C ALA A 764 6.23 40.05 3.16
N ALA A 765 5.25 39.32 3.70
CA ALA A 765 4.15 38.75 2.91
C ALA A 765 3.28 39.83 2.25
N GLU A 766 2.89 40.85 3.01
CA GLU A 766 2.06 41.98 2.54
C GLU A 766 2.80 42.84 1.49
N LYS A 767 4.11 42.99 1.61
CA LYS A 767 4.93 43.67 0.59
C LYS A 767 4.89 42.95 -0.76
N ILE A 768 4.89 41.61 -0.76
CA ILE A 768 4.86 40.78 -1.99
C ILE A 768 3.46 40.73 -2.57
N ALA A 769 2.45 40.51 -1.73
CA ALA A 769 1.06 40.32 -2.17
C ALA A 769 0.05 41.08 -1.28
N PRO A 770 -0.03 42.42 -1.39
CA PRO A 770 -0.82 43.28 -0.48
C PRO A 770 -2.35 43.16 -0.63
N ARG A 771 -2.80 42.48 -1.72
CA ARG A 771 -4.24 42.29 -2.00
C ARG A 771 -4.63 40.81 -2.01
N ASP A 772 -3.70 39.91 -1.71
CA ASP A 772 -4.00 38.49 -1.65
C ASP A 772 -4.90 38.18 -0.46
N GLU A 773 -6.07 37.63 -0.73
CA GLU A 773 -7.11 37.38 0.28
C GLU A 773 -6.65 36.43 1.39
N GLN A 774 -5.76 35.49 1.06
CA GLN A 774 -5.20 34.52 2.03
C GLN A 774 -4.12 35.17 2.91
N VAL A 775 -3.35 36.11 2.38
CA VAL A 775 -2.38 36.89 3.17
C VAL A 775 -3.14 37.77 4.14
N LEU A 776 -4.19 38.47 3.67
CA LEU A 776 -5.04 39.35 4.48
C LEU A 776 -5.79 38.57 5.57
N LEU A 777 -6.32 37.39 5.31
CA LEU A 777 -6.94 36.55 6.33
C LEU A 777 -5.94 36.21 7.46
N ARG A 778 -4.71 35.84 7.10
CA ARG A 778 -3.66 35.51 8.07
C ARG A 778 -3.13 36.74 8.82
N ALA A 779 -3.14 37.92 8.16
CA ALA A 779 -2.89 39.19 8.83
C ALA A 779 -3.92 39.43 9.95
N GLY A 780 -5.21 39.20 9.65
CA GLY A 780 -6.27 39.20 10.63
C GLY A 780 -5.98 38.31 11.86
N VAL A 781 -5.53 37.06 11.60
CA VAL A 781 -5.17 36.12 12.69
C VAL A 781 -3.99 36.65 13.51
N VAL A 782 -2.90 37.12 12.90
CA VAL A 782 -1.73 37.64 13.59
C VAL A 782 -2.09 38.86 14.45
N HIS A 783 -2.91 39.78 13.95
CA HIS A 783 -3.36 40.95 14.68
C HIS A 783 -4.32 40.58 15.83
N ALA A 784 -5.23 39.62 15.62
CA ALA A 784 -6.14 39.15 16.66
C ALA A 784 -5.37 38.49 17.81
N LEU A 785 -4.40 37.63 17.52
CA LEU A 785 -3.55 36.96 18.51
C LEU A 785 -2.71 37.99 19.32
N ALA A 786 -2.29 39.08 18.67
CA ALA A 786 -1.54 40.16 19.29
C ALA A 786 -2.44 41.20 20.02
N GLY A 787 -3.77 41.00 20.13
CA GLY A 787 -4.71 41.91 20.77
C GLY A 787 -4.98 43.20 20.00
N ARG A 788 -4.60 43.29 18.72
CA ARG A 788 -4.76 44.48 17.88
C ARG A 788 -6.07 44.42 17.10
N ALA A 789 -7.21 44.63 17.80
CA ALA A 789 -8.54 44.38 17.26
C ALA A 789 -8.87 45.19 16.00
N ASP A 790 -8.55 46.48 15.98
CA ASP A 790 -8.86 47.35 14.83
C ASP A 790 -8.11 46.92 13.56
N GLN A 791 -6.82 46.57 13.70
CA GLN A 791 -6.00 46.07 12.58
C GLN A 791 -6.49 44.70 12.10
N ALA A 792 -6.94 43.82 13.02
CA ALA A 792 -7.52 42.54 12.66
C ALA A 792 -8.81 42.73 11.86
N LEU A 793 -9.71 43.60 12.29
CA LEU A 793 -10.97 43.89 11.61
C LEU A 793 -10.75 44.51 10.20
N ASP A 794 -9.82 45.47 10.05
CA ASP A 794 -9.45 46.02 8.75
C ASP A 794 -8.94 44.95 7.79
N ALA A 795 -8.00 44.10 8.25
CA ALA A 795 -7.46 43.01 7.44
C ALA A 795 -8.56 42.01 7.02
N LEU A 796 -9.48 41.66 7.94
CA LEU A 796 -10.59 40.78 7.68
C LEU A 796 -11.61 41.38 6.70
N GLN A 797 -11.91 42.67 6.81
CA GLN A 797 -12.78 43.38 5.86
C GLN A 797 -12.19 43.34 4.44
N ARG A 798 -10.90 43.56 4.30
CA ARG A 798 -10.18 43.50 3.02
C ARG A 798 -10.13 42.05 2.49
N ALA A 799 -9.97 41.06 3.38
CA ALA A 799 -10.01 39.63 3.00
C ALA A 799 -11.39 39.23 2.43
N ILE A 800 -12.50 39.70 3.06
CA ILE A 800 -13.86 39.49 2.55
C ILE A 800 -14.04 40.15 1.19
N ALA A 801 -13.59 41.39 1.04
CA ALA A 801 -13.64 42.07 -0.25
C ALA A 801 -12.81 41.35 -1.33
N GLY A 802 -11.77 40.63 -0.97
CA GLY A 802 -10.97 39.77 -1.82
C GLY A 802 -11.58 38.39 -2.13
N GLY A 803 -12.70 38.02 -1.48
CA GLY A 803 -13.41 36.75 -1.75
C GLY A 803 -13.44 35.74 -0.62
N ILE A 804 -12.86 36.04 0.55
CA ILE A 804 -12.98 35.14 1.73
C ILE A 804 -14.44 35.14 2.23
N SER A 805 -14.98 33.95 2.43
CA SER A 805 -16.33 33.78 2.96
C SER A 805 -16.42 34.32 4.41
N PRO A 806 -17.41 35.15 4.76
CA PRO A 806 -17.68 35.55 6.15
C PRO A 806 -17.82 34.37 7.11
N ARG A 807 -18.38 33.25 6.64
CA ARG A 807 -18.53 32.01 7.42
C ARG A 807 -17.17 31.41 7.80
N THR A 808 -16.16 31.48 6.94
CA THR A 808 -14.78 31.01 7.26
C THR A 808 -14.22 31.80 8.43
N ILE A 809 -14.47 33.13 8.47
CA ILE A 809 -14.00 34.01 9.54
C ILE A 809 -14.79 33.74 10.83
N GLU A 810 -16.09 33.54 10.75
CA GLU A 810 -16.97 33.27 11.90
C GLU A 810 -16.55 32.00 12.63
N THR A 811 -16.17 30.96 11.89
CA THR A 811 -15.81 29.64 12.44
C THR A 811 -14.36 29.55 12.92
N GLU A 812 -13.47 30.45 12.47
CA GLU A 812 -12.05 30.44 12.88
C GLU A 812 -11.89 30.76 14.35
N GLU A 813 -11.25 29.86 15.11
CA GLU A 813 -11.07 29.99 16.56
C GLU A 813 -10.11 31.07 16.98
N ASP A 814 -9.15 31.39 16.13
CA ASP A 814 -8.17 32.44 16.44
C ASP A 814 -8.81 33.85 16.54
N PHE A 815 -10.06 33.98 16.08
CA PHE A 815 -10.88 35.21 16.25
C PHE A 815 -11.80 35.19 17.47
N ALA A 816 -11.68 34.20 18.35
CA ALA A 816 -12.54 34.15 19.57
C ALA A 816 -12.53 35.44 20.39
N GLY A 817 -11.38 36.11 20.48
CA GLY A 817 -11.25 37.40 21.17
C GLY A 817 -11.98 38.59 20.48
N LEU A 818 -12.30 38.44 19.16
CA LEU A 818 -13.01 39.48 18.41
C LEU A 818 -14.54 39.29 18.44
N ARG A 819 -15.04 38.09 18.71
CA ARG A 819 -16.48 37.76 18.67
C ARG A 819 -17.37 38.65 19.54
N PRO A 820 -16.93 39.13 20.73
CA PRO A 820 -17.73 40.04 21.53
C PRO A 820 -17.87 41.47 20.94
N LEU A 821 -17.08 41.81 19.90
CA LEU A 821 -17.09 43.13 19.31
C LEU A 821 -18.26 43.31 18.32
N PRO A 822 -19.10 44.38 18.44
CA PRO A 822 -20.19 44.63 17.48
C PRO A 822 -19.71 44.73 16.02
N GLN A 823 -18.50 45.26 15.77
CA GLN A 823 -17.90 45.38 14.46
C GLN A 823 -17.60 44.01 13.84
N PHE A 824 -17.19 43.02 14.63
CA PHE A 824 -16.96 41.66 14.16
C PHE A 824 -18.28 40.97 13.77
N ALA A 825 -19.31 41.13 14.60
CA ALA A 825 -20.64 40.62 14.30
C ALA A 825 -21.21 41.22 13.00
N ALA A 826 -21.05 42.56 12.80
CA ALA A 826 -21.43 43.23 11.56
C ALA A 826 -20.66 42.71 10.36
N LEU A 827 -19.36 42.44 10.50
CA LEU A 827 -18.47 41.96 9.45
C LEU A 827 -18.89 40.57 8.95
N VAL A 828 -19.18 39.62 9.86
CA VAL A 828 -19.55 38.23 9.50
C VAL A 828 -21.03 38.08 9.07
N SER A 829 -21.90 39.02 9.47
CA SER A 829 -23.31 39.06 9.07
C SER A 829 -23.54 39.60 7.64
N THR A 830 -22.52 40.15 7.00
CA THR A 830 -22.62 40.69 5.63
C THR A 830 -22.90 39.54 4.65
N ARG A 831 -24.14 39.40 4.18
CA ARG A 831 -24.48 38.44 3.10
C ARG A 831 -23.80 38.92 1.82
N THR A 832 -22.76 38.22 1.43
CA THR A 832 -22.19 38.35 0.07
C THR A 832 -23.22 37.81 -0.91
N GLU A 833 -23.88 38.69 -1.66
CA GLU A 833 -24.59 38.27 -2.87
C GLU A 833 -23.53 37.71 -3.84
N VAL A 834 -23.43 36.39 -3.86
CA VAL A 834 -22.61 35.68 -4.87
C VAL A 834 -23.29 35.93 -6.21
N LYS A 835 -22.76 36.83 -7.02
CA LYS A 835 -23.04 36.85 -8.45
C LYS A 835 -22.71 35.46 -9.01
N ARG A 836 -23.78 34.75 -9.37
CA ARG A 836 -23.69 33.44 -10.07
C ARG A 836 -23.05 33.60 -11.44
#